data_32601287cbd223bd162bfebf0c94cf09
#
_entry.id   32601287cbd223bd162bfebf0c94cf09
#
_cell.length_a   1.000
_cell.length_b   1.000
_cell.length_c   1.000
_cell.angle_alpha   90.00
_cell.angle_beta   90.00
_cell.angle_gamma   90.00
#
_symmetry.space_group_name_H-M   'P 1'
#
loop_
_entity.id
_entity.type
_entity.pdbx_description
1 polymer ?
#
loop_
_entity_poly.entity_id
_entity_poly.type
_entity_poly.pdbx_seq_one_letter_code
_entity_poly.pdbx_strand_id
1 'polypeptide(L)'
;MALARIKLPIILFGAAQLLKRAARRHPTFQARLKEHDFVAQVVTRDEQIGRWIEFKGGSVTSRAGLHAKPDIKLMFKNATTGASLLMPPINWLDQINAQKDFALTVEGPEHLTNWFAQTLMMSQSAGLKLGTRLRGGIIRYCNMTNGGPVFVDVENGKILRMTPIDLTKEDGASWTIEARGQRFSPPRKTTLAPHGQNAKSIVYSPDRLLFPMKRVDFDPNGERNPQNRGKSGYVRISWAEAIKLVTDEIKRQKREYGPGAIAFSHGSHHTWGNVGYYLSALFRFANAVGMTRIHHNPDSWEGWYWGAVHHWGYTLRVGQSETYGTVEDCLQNCDMIVFWAADPESTSGSYGAQEGTTRRQWLKNAKLDIKVVHVDPYYNASAQFLPGKWFAPKPTTSVAMAMAIAYVWVKEGLYDKEYVDTHTVGFDKWKTYLLGEDDGIPKTPEWQEKETGVPAKDVRALAREWARKRVYLAPGGWGNGHGGACRNQTGIQWARVMVCLVAMQGLGKPGVNMGNLQWGCPLDFNFYFPGYADGGMSGDLENTAMPVELYQRMPQLPTMNSNGQRIPRIFVPEAIIDGKAEGYPWIGKSIEHQFARFAYPAPGHAPVRMLYKYGGSILSTMNNTNRWVRMYQSANLEFVVNQSIWFEGEAKFADVILPACTNFERTDISEWAGLGGYGHHGQQQLNHRVIVFQAPAIEPLGESKSDFWIFNELCKPLGLANYFSEGVNEIDWVKRIFLASDLPKYISWKKFLKRGYFVVPAEKEKLRAPVSFRWFYENRKKDVPEAQPLPSDYTEEFLRGLQTQSGKLEFECNSLKRFNDAERPPIVKYEPSWEGAQCGELFARYPLQLLTPHSKYSFHTQGDGKDSFLLNIEDHRVKVDGYYYWIMRMNADDAKERGIGKHDLVKVFNDRGAVICAALPTQRLPRGVAHGYESSAIYDPMGEPGKSVDRGGCLNLLTPERTQTKSTHSLAGANSLVQIELWDGRTEHLSSAFAAMEQDKEIKRTLKEAHLLPAK
;
A
#
# COMPACT_ATOMS: atom_id res chain seq x y z
N MET A 1 19.09 -19.97 -45.17
CA MET A 1 17.83 -19.92 -45.95
C MET A 1 17.16 -21.29 -46.07
N ALA A 2 17.83 -22.37 -46.49
CA ALA A 2 17.22 -23.69 -46.63
C ALA A 2 16.59 -24.24 -45.34
N LEU A 3 17.24 -24.10 -44.21
CA LEU A 3 16.71 -24.57 -42.90
C LEU A 3 15.44 -23.84 -42.45
N ALA A 4 15.30 -22.53 -42.74
CA ALA A 4 14.12 -21.73 -42.41
C ALA A 4 12.93 -22.11 -43.28
N ARG A 5 13.09 -22.52 -44.51
CA ARG A 5 12.03 -23.05 -45.38
C ARG A 5 11.43 -24.37 -44.87
N ILE A 6 12.18 -25.14 -44.09
CA ILE A 6 11.70 -26.34 -43.41
C ILE A 6 11.06 -25.98 -42.05
N LYS A 7 11.68 -25.05 -41.31
CA LYS A 7 11.18 -24.66 -39.96
C LYS A 7 9.84 -23.96 -39.98
N LEU A 8 9.60 -23.01 -40.89
CA LEU A 8 8.37 -22.21 -40.90
C LEU A 8 7.09 -23.06 -41.08
N PRO A 9 7.00 -24.00 -42.03
CA PRO A 9 5.85 -24.90 -42.15
C PRO A 9 5.59 -25.71 -40.90
N ILE A 10 6.64 -26.17 -40.21
CA ILE A 10 6.53 -26.94 -38.95
C ILE A 10 5.96 -26.04 -37.83
N ILE A 11 6.45 -24.79 -37.71
CA ILE A 11 5.94 -23.83 -36.73
C ILE A 11 4.48 -23.52 -36.99
N LEU A 12 4.07 -23.24 -38.24
CA LEU A 12 2.69 -22.97 -38.61
C LEU A 12 1.76 -24.16 -38.36
N PHE A 13 2.24 -25.38 -38.64
CA PHE A 13 1.51 -26.61 -38.29
C PHE A 13 1.35 -26.76 -36.79
N GLY A 14 2.44 -26.56 -36.03
CA GLY A 14 2.45 -26.62 -34.57
C GLY A 14 1.46 -25.62 -33.94
N ALA A 15 1.44 -24.38 -34.44
CA ALA A 15 0.52 -23.35 -33.98
C ALA A 15 -0.96 -23.76 -34.19
N ALA A 16 -1.29 -24.30 -35.37
CA ALA A 16 -2.62 -24.79 -35.67
C ALA A 16 -3.02 -25.99 -34.78
N GLN A 17 -2.08 -26.89 -34.47
CA GLN A 17 -2.34 -28.02 -33.56
C GLN A 17 -2.54 -27.54 -32.11
N LEU A 18 -1.82 -26.52 -31.68
CA LEU A 18 -2.00 -25.89 -30.35
C LEU A 18 -3.43 -25.31 -30.22
N LEU A 19 -3.87 -24.54 -31.21
CA LEU A 19 -5.23 -24.00 -31.25
C LEU A 19 -6.29 -25.10 -31.16
N LYS A 20 -6.16 -26.15 -31.98
CA LYS A 20 -7.10 -27.32 -31.95
C LYS A 20 -7.07 -28.06 -30.60
N ARG A 21 -5.91 -28.21 -30.01
CA ARG A 21 -5.76 -28.85 -28.69
C ARG A 21 -6.36 -28.00 -27.56
N ALA A 22 -6.13 -26.69 -27.60
CA ALA A 22 -6.72 -25.77 -26.66
C ALA A 22 -8.26 -25.75 -26.75
N ALA A 23 -8.78 -25.68 -27.97
CA ALA A 23 -10.21 -25.77 -28.24
C ALA A 23 -10.88 -27.01 -27.64
N ARG A 24 -10.22 -28.17 -27.64
CA ARG A 24 -10.76 -29.41 -27.10
C ARG A 24 -10.68 -29.55 -25.60
N ARG A 25 -9.83 -28.82 -24.93
CA ARG A 25 -9.46 -29.08 -23.53
C ARG A 25 -9.84 -27.99 -22.55
N HIS A 26 -10.16 -26.81 -23.04
CA HIS A 26 -10.35 -25.64 -22.18
C HIS A 26 -11.65 -24.91 -22.50
N PRO A 27 -12.66 -24.94 -21.61
CA PRO A 27 -13.95 -24.29 -21.82
C PRO A 27 -13.89 -22.81 -22.10
N THR A 28 -13.02 -22.08 -21.40
CA THR A 28 -12.79 -20.65 -21.60
C THR A 28 -12.21 -20.33 -22.98
N PHE A 29 -11.33 -21.19 -23.49
CA PHE A 29 -10.81 -21.08 -24.85
C PHE A 29 -11.88 -21.39 -25.91
N GLN A 30 -12.76 -22.32 -25.64
CA GLN A 30 -13.91 -22.59 -26.50
C GLN A 30 -14.88 -21.41 -26.56
N ALA A 31 -15.12 -20.75 -25.44
CA ALA A 31 -15.93 -19.52 -25.41
C ALA A 31 -15.32 -18.43 -26.30
N ARG A 32 -14.00 -18.25 -26.21
CA ARG A 32 -13.22 -17.33 -27.05
C ARG A 32 -13.39 -17.63 -28.54
N LEU A 33 -13.32 -18.90 -28.94
CA LEU A 33 -13.44 -19.31 -30.35
C LEU A 33 -14.85 -19.10 -30.95
N LYS A 34 -15.87 -18.90 -30.14
CA LYS A 34 -17.22 -18.56 -30.57
C LYS A 34 -17.46 -17.08 -30.82
N GLU A 35 -16.49 -16.23 -30.50
CA GLU A 35 -16.62 -14.76 -30.64
C GLU A 35 -16.56 -14.31 -32.10
N HIS A 36 -15.79 -15.02 -32.96
CA HIS A 36 -15.59 -14.64 -34.35
C HIS A 36 -15.49 -15.86 -35.28
N ASP A 37 -16.17 -15.80 -36.42
CA ASP A 37 -16.04 -16.73 -37.54
C ASP A 37 -15.29 -16.01 -38.68
N PHE A 38 -14.10 -16.53 -39.05
CA PHE A 38 -13.27 -15.96 -40.12
C PHE A 38 -12.12 -16.90 -40.53
N VAL A 39 -11.45 -16.56 -41.63
CA VAL A 39 -10.25 -17.27 -42.12
C VAL A 39 -9.01 -16.36 -42.01
N ALA A 40 -8.01 -16.85 -41.28
CA ALA A 40 -6.69 -16.24 -41.20
C ALA A 40 -5.69 -16.95 -42.13
N GLN A 41 -5.03 -16.20 -43.01
CA GLN A 41 -3.94 -16.69 -43.84
C GLN A 41 -2.62 -16.19 -43.27
N VAL A 42 -1.70 -17.10 -42.99
CA VAL A 42 -0.31 -16.79 -42.67
C VAL A 42 0.58 -17.27 -43.81
N VAL A 43 1.41 -16.37 -44.39
CA VAL A 43 2.12 -16.65 -45.65
C VAL A 43 3.42 -15.88 -45.77
N THR A 44 4.39 -16.37 -46.51
CA THR A 44 5.56 -15.61 -46.98
C THR A 44 5.19 -14.74 -48.17
N ARG A 45 5.87 -13.59 -48.33
CA ARG A 45 5.56 -12.62 -49.42
C ARG A 45 5.71 -13.21 -50.83
N ASP A 46 6.59 -14.22 -50.99
CA ASP A 46 6.72 -14.99 -52.24
C ASP A 46 5.63 -16.07 -52.40
N GLU A 47 4.69 -16.15 -51.48
CA GLU A 47 3.57 -17.09 -51.43
C GLU A 47 3.96 -18.60 -51.50
N GLN A 48 5.24 -18.92 -51.38
CA GLN A 48 5.73 -20.29 -51.47
C GLN A 48 5.44 -21.11 -50.17
N ILE A 49 5.32 -20.44 -49.03
CA ILE A 49 5.02 -21.07 -47.78
C ILE A 49 3.83 -20.36 -47.17
N GLY A 50 2.73 -21.09 -46.99
CA GLY A 50 1.52 -20.57 -46.35
C GLY A 50 0.72 -21.63 -45.64
N ARG A 51 -0.12 -21.14 -44.72
CA ARG A 51 -1.12 -21.95 -44.03
C ARG A 51 -2.30 -21.05 -43.69
N TRP A 52 -3.50 -21.53 -43.94
CA TRP A 52 -4.69 -20.88 -43.49
C TRP A 52 -5.30 -21.59 -42.28
N ILE A 53 -5.99 -20.84 -41.46
CA ILE A 53 -6.67 -21.29 -40.26
C ILE A 53 -8.07 -20.68 -40.29
N GLU A 54 -9.07 -21.53 -40.26
CA GLU A 54 -10.47 -21.11 -40.21
C GLU A 54 -11.04 -21.31 -38.81
N PHE A 55 -11.67 -20.28 -38.32
CA PHE A 55 -12.46 -20.26 -37.10
C PHE A 55 -13.94 -20.26 -37.51
N LYS A 56 -14.71 -21.24 -37.06
CA LYS A 56 -16.14 -21.37 -37.42
C LYS A 56 -16.92 -22.09 -36.32
N GLY A 57 -17.92 -21.41 -35.75
CA GLY A 57 -18.78 -21.96 -34.69
C GLY A 57 -18.02 -22.49 -33.47
N GLY A 58 -16.89 -21.88 -33.09
CA GLY A 58 -16.01 -22.33 -32.02
C GLY A 58 -15.07 -23.51 -32.40
N SER A 59 -15.04 -23.92 -33.66
CA SER A 59 -14.13 -24.94 -34.19
C SER A 59 -12.97 -24.30 -34.93
N VAL A 60 -11.82 -25.01 -34.93
CA VAL A 60 -10.60 -24.56 -35.65
C VAL A 60 -10.27 -25.62 -36.72
N THR A 61 -10.25 -25.20 -37.98
CA THR A 61 -9.71 -26.00 -39.08
C THR A 61 -8.46 -25.36 -39.65
N SER A 62 -7.58 -26.12 -40.32
CA SER A 62 -6.34 -25.55 -40.88
C SER A 62 -5.77 -26.48 -41.94
N ARG A 63 -5.29 -25.89 -43.06
CA ARG A 63 -4.55 -26.58 -44.14
C ARG A 63 -3.34 -25.77 -44.59
N ALA A 64 -2.35 -26.46 -45.12
CA ALA A 64 -1.19 -25.84 -45.78
C ALA A 64 -1.61 -25.26 -47.14
N GLY A 65 -0.92 -24.22 -47.56
CA GLY A 65 -1.20 -23.53 -48.80
C GLY A 65 -1.95 -22.20 -48.62
N LEU A 66 -2.52 -21.72 -49.71
CA LEU A 66 -3.27 -20.45 -49.77
C LEU A 66 -4.78 -20.72 -49.74
N HIS A 67 -5.50 -19.81 -49.07
CA HIS A 67 -6.96 -19.78 -49.12
C HIS A 67 -7.41 -18.79 -50.21
N ALA A 68 -8.44 -19.15 -50.95
CA ALA A 68 -8.91 -18.32 -52.10
C ALA A 68 -9.41 -16.93 -51.65
N LYS A 69 -9.96 -16.80 -50.46
CA LYS A 69 -10.52 -15.57 -49.90
C LYS A 69 -10.34 -15.55 -48.39
N PRO A 70 -9.15 -15.20 -47.85
CA PRO A 70 -8.95 -15.01 -46.42
C PRO A 70 -9.53 -13.69 -45.96
N ASP A 71 -10.05 -13.62 -44.75
CA ASP A 71 -10.53 -12.39 -44.10
C ASP A 71 -9.37 -11.53 -43.61
N ILE A 72 -8.29 -12.19 -43.12
CA ILE A 72 -7.02 -11.53 -42.72
C ILE A 72 -5.83 -12.25 -43.35
N LYS A 73 -4.78 -11.51 -43.68
CA LYS A 73 -3.54 -12.05 -44.28
C LYS A 73 -2.33 -11.49 -43.53
N LEU A 74 -1.53 -12.35 -42.96
CA LEU A 74 -0.23 -12.00 -42.33
C LEU A 74 0.88 -12.47 -43.25
N MET A 75 1.64 -11.49 -43.81
CA MET A 75 2.67 -11.76 -44.80
C MET A 75 4.05 -11.44 -44.27
N PHE A 76 4.88 -12.49 -44.12
CA PHE A 76 6.28 -12.34 -43.73
C PHE A 76 7.18 -12.09 -44.95
N LYS A 77 8.17 -11.23 -44.81
CA LYS A 77 9.14 -10.90 -45.87
C LYS A 77 9.74 -12.16 -46.52
N ASN A 78 10.05 -13.18 -45.70
CA ASN A 78 10.57 -14.49 -46.08
C ASN A 78 10.41 -15.53 -44.96
N ALA A 79 10.79 -16.77 -45.25
CA ALA A 79 10.69 -17.88 -44.29
C ALA A 79 11.55 -17.68 -43.03
N THR A 80 12.70 -17.02 -43.12
CA THR A 80 13.57 -16.75 -41.96
C THR A 80 12.88 -15.77 -41.02
N THR A 81 12.33 -14.68 -41.53
CA THR A 81 11.56 -13.71 -40.76
C THR A 81 10.35 -14.36 -40.08
N GLY A 82 9.55 -15.12 -40.84
CA GLY A 82 8.40 -15.82 -40.27
C GLY A 82 8.78 -16.83 -39.20
N ALA A 83 9.84 -17.59 -39.41
CA ALA A 83 10.32 -18.54 -38.40
C ALA A 83 10.85 -17.89 -37.12
N SER A 84 11.56 -16.75 -37.24
CA SER A 84 12.09 -16.03 -36.06
C SER A 84 10.97 -15.35 -35.26
N LEU A 85 9.99 -14.76 -35.93
CA LEU A 85 8.92 -14.02 -35.26
C LEU A 85 7.84 -14.92 -34.64
N LEU A 86 7.66 -16.15 -35.17
CA LEU A 86 6.68 -17.10 -34.66
C LEU A 86 7.25 -18.18 -33.77
N MET A 87 8.57 -18.24 -33.59
CA MET A 87 9.21 -19.21 -32.70
C MET A 87 9.07 -18.74 -31.24
N PRO A 88 8.51 -19.56 -30.33
CA PRO A 88 8.47 -19.21 -28.91
C PRO A 88 9.88 -19.08 -28.28
N PRO A 89 10.07 -18.09 -27.38
CA PRO A 89 9.09 -17.14 -26.90
C PRO A 89 8.85 -16.01 -27.92
N ILE A 90 7.56 -15.81 -28.25
CA ILE A 90 7.20 -14.72 -29.16
C ILE A 90 7.41 -13.39 -28.46
N ASN A 91 8.24 -12.53 -29.04
CA ASN A 91 8.49 -11.18 -28.54
C ASN A 91 7.66 -10.14 -29.33
N TRP A 92 6.78 -9.45 -28.63
CA TRP A 92 5.93 -8.40 -29.18
C TRP A 92 6.71 -7.25 -29.83
N LEU A 93 7.82 -6.86 -29.19
CA LEU A 93 8.66 -5.78 -29.68
C LEU A 93 9.23 -6.13 -31.06
N ASP A 94 9.64 -7.37 -31.26
CA ASP A 94 10.15 -7.86 -32.53
C ASP A 94 9.06 -7.86 -33.60
N GLN A 95 7.80 -8.16 -33.23
CA GLN A 95 6.68 -8.11 -34.18
C GLN A 95 6.32 -6.67 -34.56
N ILE A 96 6.30 -5.75 -33.60
CA ILE A 96 6.07 -4.32 -33.86
C ILE A 96 7.18 -3.75 -34.74
N ASN A 97 8.43 -4.06 -34.44
CA ASN A 97 9.57 -3.63 -35.25
C ASN A 97 9.50 -4.23 -36.66
N ALA A 98 9.12 -5.50 -36.77
CA ALA A 98 8.95 -6.16 -38.05
C ALA A 98 7.81 -5.52 -38.90
N GLN A 99 6.76 -4.99 -38.27
CA GLN A 99 5.73 -4.22 -38.97
C GLN A 99 6.27 -2.85 -39.41
N LYS A 100 7.00 -2.14 -38.58
CA LYS A 100 7.64 -0.86 -38.92
C LYS A 100 8.61 -1.01 -40.09
N ASP A 101 9.36 -2.11 -40.10
CA ASP A 101 10.35 -2.41 -41.13
C ASP A 101 9.76 -3.13 -42.36
N PHE A 102 8.44 -3.26 -42.41
CA PHE A 102 7.74 -4.03 -43.45
C PHE A 102 8.22 -5.48 -43.58
N ALA A 103 8.84 -6.03 -42.56
CA ALA A 103 9.22 -7.45 -42.52
C ALA A 103 8.00 -8.35 -42.20
N LEU A 104 6.98 -7.80 -41.60
CA LEU A 104 5.64 -8.33 -41.45
C LEU A 104 4.62 -7.30 -41.99
N THR A 105 3.81 -7.73 -42.93
CA THR A 105 2.67 -6.94 -43.42
C THR A 105 1.36 -7.63 -43.06
N VAL A 106 0.39 -6.88 -42.66
CA VAL A 106 -0.94 -7.39 -42.25
C VAL A 106 -2.01 -6.74 -43.09
N GLU A 107 -2.90 -7.54 -43.66
CA GLU A 107 -4.06 -7.13 -44.45
C GLU A 107 -5.34 -7.64 -43.79
N GLY A 108 -6.41 -6.86 -43.84
CA GLY A 108 -7.73 -7.18 -43.31
C GLY A 108 -8.10 -6.36 -42.07
N PRO A 109 -9.29 -6.60 -41.46
CA PRO A 109 -9.77 -5.85 -40.33
C PRO A 109 -8.85 -5.98 -39.11
N GLU A 110 -8.47 -4.85 -38.52
CA GLU A 110 -7.56 -4.79 -37.38
C GLU A 110 -8.08 -5.58 -36.18
N HIS A 111 -9.37 -5.51 -35.88
CA HIS A 111 -9.95 -6.24 -34.76
C HIS A 111 -9.84 -7.78 -34.89
N LEU A 112 -9.97 -8.33 -36.10
CA LEU A 112 -9.77 -9.77 -36.36
C LEU A 112 -8.30 -10.16 -36.29
N THR A 113 -7.41 -9.31 -36.76
CA THR A 113 -5.96 -9.53 -36.67
C THR A 113 -5.49 -9.57 -35.22
N ASN A 114 -5.92 -8.59 -34.44
CA ASN A 114 -5.63 -8.53 -33.00
C ASN A 114 -6.22 -9.72 -32.27
N TRP A 115 -7.47 -10.11 -32.58
CA TRP A 115 -8.11 -11.29 -32.02
C TRP A 115 -7.36 -12.59 -32.36
N PHE A 116 -6.92 -12.73 -33.61
CA PHE A 116 -6.14 -13.90 -34.06
C PHE A 116 -4.81 -14.01 -33.31
N ALA A 117 -4.04 -12.92 -33.24
CA ALA A 117 -2.75 -12.89 -32.55
C ALA A 117 -2.91 -13.26 -31.07
N GLN A 118 -3.90 -12.69 -30.40
CA GLN A 118 -4.24 -12.98 -29.00
C GLN A 118 -4.64 -14.46 -28.81
N THR A 119 -5.53 -14.96 -29.67
CA THR A 119 -6.02 -16.34 -29.60
C THR A 119 -4.88 -17.33 -29.81
N LEU A 120 -3.94 -17.02 -30.69
CA LEU A 120 -2.74 -17.82 -30.90
C LEU A 120 -1.84 -17.84 -29.63
N MET A 121 -1.67 -16.70 -28.99
CA MET A 121 -0.92 -16.62 -27.72
C MET A 121 -1.62 -17.35 -26.59
N MET A 122 -2.94 -17.20 -26.44
CA MET A 122 -3.74 -17.93 -25.46
C MET A 122 -3.63 -19.45 -25.64
N SER A 123 -3.53 -19.92 -26.88
CA SER A 123 -3.38 -21.36 -27.15
C SER A 123 -2.05 -21.94 -26.63
N GLN A 124 -1.01 -21.12 -26.51
CA GLN A 124 0.29 -21.53 -25.96
C GLN A 124 0.26 -21.67 -24.43
N SER A 125 -0.55 -20.85 -23.76
CA SER A 125 -0.75 -20.91 -22.30
C SER A 125 -1.88 -21.86 -21.90
N ALA A 126 -2.79 -22.17 -22.79
CA ALA A 126 -3.87 -23.15 -22.57
C ALA A 126 -3.27 -24.56 -22.37
N GLY A 127 -3.47 -25.10 -21.16
CA GLY A 127 -2.97 -26.45 -20.81
C GLY A 127 -1.59 -26.49 -20.16
N LEU A 128 -1.04 -25.35 -19.77
CA LEU A 128 0.09 -25.35 -18.84
C LEU A 128 -0.37 -25.95 -17.51
N LYS A 129 0.28 -27.04 -17.10
CA LYS A 129 0.06 -27.58 -15.75
C LYS A 129 0.77 -26.66 -14.76
N LEU A 130 -0.01 -25.82 -14.11
CA LEU A 130 0.45 -24.95 -13.03
C LEU A 130 0.57 -25.75 -11.73
N GLY A 131 1.49 -25.32 -10.88
CA GLY A 131 1.72 -25.91 -9.57
C GLY A 131 2.48 -27.24 -9.58
N THR A 132 2.80 -27.71 -8.39
CA THR A 132 3.53 -28.95 -8.13
C THR A 132 2.60 -29.98 -7.47
N ARG A 133 2.50 -31.17 -8.06
CA ARG A 133 1.72 -32.27 -7.47
C ARG A 133 2.46 -32.86 -6.27
N LEU A 134 1.80 -32.91 -5.14
CA LEU A 134 2.25 -33.55 -3.91
C LEU A 134 1.57 -34.95 -3.75
N ARG A 135 1.92 -35.65 -2.67
CA ARG A 135 1.27 -36.92 -2.30
C ARG A 135 -0.20 -36.66 -1.97
N GLY A 136 -1.07 -37.67 -2.14
CA GLY A 136 -2.50 -37.58 -1.80
C GLY A 136 -3.35 -36.75 -2.77
N GLY A 137 -2.86 -36.42 -3.98
CA GLY A 137 -3.62 -35.64 -4.96
C GLY A 137 -3.60 -34.13 -4.77
N ILE A 138 -2.92 -33.65 -3.76
CA ILE A 138 -2.75 -32.21 -3.46
C ILE A 138 -1.90 -31.56 -4.55
N ILE A 139 -2.31 -30.35 -4.97
CA ILE A 139 -1.52 -29.49 -5.88
C ILE A 139 -1.06 -28.27 -5.08
N ARG A 140 0.24 -28.05 -5.07
CA ARG A 140 0.85 -26.85 -4.46
C ARG A 140 1.06 -25.77 -5.50
N TYR A 141 0.50 -24.60 -5.26
CA TYR A 141 0.74 -23.38 -5.99
C TYR A 141 1.60 -22.40 -5.17
N CYS A 142 2.14 -21.39 -5.82
CA CYS A 142 2.69 -20.21 -5.16
C CYS A 142 1.75 -19.04 -5.37
N ASN A 143 1.67 -18.17 -4.38
CA ASN A 143 0.91 -16.94 -4.46
C ASN A 143 1.47 -15.91 -3.47
N MET A 144 0.86 -14.75 -3.37
CA MET A 144 1.27 -13.65 -2.52
C MET A 144 0.12 -13.26 -1.59
N THR A 145 0.45 -12.88 -0.38
CA THR A 145 -0.43 -12.13 0.53
C THR A 145 0.20 -10.78 0.82
N ASN A 146 -0.56 -9.85 1.40
CA ASN A 146 0.03 -8.61 1.90
C ASN A 146 1.02 -8.85 3.07
N GLY A 147 0.99 -10.04 3.63
CA GLY A 147 1.88 -10.48 4.72
C GLY A 147 3.07 -11.32 4.27
N GLY A 148 3.26 -11.56 2.97
CA GLY A 148 4.36 -12.31 2.42
C GLY A 148 3.98 -13.38 1.39
N PRO A 149 4.97 -13.98 0.72
CA PRO A 149 4.77 -15.05 -0.26
C PRO A 149 4.38 -16.37 0.43
N VAL A 150 3.48 -17.12 -0.22
CA VAL A 150 2.90 -18.34 0.33
C VAL A 150 2.90 -19.49 -0.64
N PHE A 151 3.04 -20.70 -0.10
CA PHE A 151 2.54 -21.92 -0.74
C PHE A 151 1.05 -22.08 -0.46
N VAL A 152 0.29 -22.41 -1.48
CA VAL A 152 -1.13 -22.68 -1.42
C VAL A 152 -1.36 -24.13 -1.84
N ASP A 153 -1.66 -24.98 -0.88
CA ASP A 153 -1.98 -26.39 -1.10
C ASP A 153 -3.48 -26.53 -1.34
N VAL A 154 -3.84 -27.09 -2.49
CA VAL A 154 -5.22 -27.27 -2.96
C VAL A 154 -5.54 -28.74 -3.12
N GLU A 155 -6.68 -29.16 -2.60
CA GLU A 155 -7.24 -30.50 -2.75
C GLU A 155 -8.69 -30.38 -3.26
N ASN A 156 -9.02 -31.09 -4.31
CA ASN A 156 -10.36 -31.11 -4.92
C ASN A 156 -10.90 -29.68 -5.22
N GLY A 157 -10.04 -28.78 -5.71
CA GLY A 157 -10.42 -27.40 -6.05
C GLY A 157 -10.61 -26.46 -4.85
N LYS A 158 -10.32 -26.90 -3.63
CA LYS A 158 -10.41 -26.08 -2.40
C LYS A 158 -9.04 -25.89 -1.77
N ILE A 159 -8.80 -24.71 -1.21
CA ILE A 159 -7.58 -24.43 -0.47
C ILE A 159 -7.58 -25.25 0.82
N LEU A 160 -6.65 -26.19 0.92
CA LEU A 160 -6.44 -26.99 2.11
C LEU A 160 -5.71 -26.17 3.19
N ARG A 161 -4.60 -25.55 2.81
CA ARG A 161 -3.77 -24.72 3.69
C ARG A 161 -2.93 -23.73 2.90
N MET A 162 -2.50 -22.69 3.61
CA MET A 162 -1.49 -21.73 3.15
C MET A 162 -0.33 -21.72 4.15
N THR A 163 0.90 -21.73 3.67
CA THR A 163 2.11 -21.71 4.49
C THR A 163 3.14 -20.74 3.92
N PRO A 164 4.03 -20.16 4.74
CA PRO A 164 5.17 -19.41 4.22
C PRO A 164 5.99 -20.27 3.23
N ILE A 165 6.65 -19.62 2.30
CA ILE A 165 7.57 -20.32 1.40
C ILE A 165 8.81 -20.74 2.18
N ASP A 166 9.14 -22.04 2.15
CA ASP A 166 10.40 -22.57 2.62
C ASP A 166 11.39 -22.63 1.46
N LEU A 167 12.46 -21.83 1.55
CA LEU A 167 13.51 -21.79 0.55
C LEU A 167 14.39 -23.05 0.64
N THR A 168 14.72 -23.61 -0.49
CA THR A 168 15.52 -24.83 -0.60
C THR A 168 17.01 -24.51 -0.71
N LYS A 169 17.86 -25.53 -0.70
CA LYS A 169 19.31 -25.36 -0.94
C LYS A 169 19.63 -24.93 -2.38
N GLU A 170 18.68 -25.13 -3.30
CA GLU A 170 18.79 -24.71 -4.71
C GLU A 170 18.55 -23.20 -4.87
N ASP A 171 17.90 -22.56 -3.90
CA ASP A 171 17.74 -21.12 -3.86
C ASP A 171 19.04 -20.47 -3.44
N GLY A 172 19.38 -19.34 -4.02
CA GLY A 172 20.57 -18.57 -3.68
C GLY A 172 20.71 -18.32 -2.18
N ALA A 173 21.94 -18.22 -1.71
CA ALA A 173 22.20 -17.81 -0.33
C ALA A 173 21.73 -16.36 -0.13
N SER A 174 21.28 -16.04 1.09
CA SER A 174 21.03 -14.67 1.48
C SER A 174 22.32 -13.94 1.86
N TRP A 175 22.22 -12.66 2.12
CA TRP A 175 23.31 -11.85 2.64
C TRP A 175 23.67 -12.23 4.09
N THR A 176 24.83 -11.79 4.53
CA THR A 176 25.36 -12.02 5.88
C THR A 176 25.95 -10.75 6.45
N ILE A 177 25.71 -10.50 7.73
CA ILE A 177 26.38 -9.47 8.53
C ILE A 177 27.34 -10.14 9.49
N GLU A 178 28.57 -9.64 9.53
CA GLU A 178 29.55 -10.02 10.57
C GLU A 178 29.70 -8.86 11.54
N ALA A 179 29.44 -9.12 12.82
CA ALA A 179 29.47 -8.10 13.86
C ALA A 179 29.91 -8.71 15.20
N ARG A 180 30.88 -8.07 15.87
CA ARG A 180 31.33 -8.43 17.21
C ARG A 180 31.65 -9.93 17.37
N GLY A 181 32.32 -10.52 16.37
CA GLY A 181 32.68 -11.94 16.36
C GLY A 181 31.54 -12.92 16.09
N GLN A 182 30.35 -12.42 15.74
CA GLN A 182 29.19 -13.23 15.41
C GLN A 182 28.77 -13.01 13.97
N ARG A 183 28.02 -13.99 13.44
CA ARG A 183 27.53 -14.00 12.08
C ARG A 183 26.00 -14.04 12.06
N PHE A 184 25.38 -13.13 11.31
CA PHE A 184 23.93 -12.96 11.19
C PHE A 184 23.50 -13.14 9.75
N SER A 185 22.67 -14.12 9.47
CA SER A 185 22.12 -14.39 8.14
C SER A 185 20.62 -14.63 8.24
N PRO A 186 19.82 -14.13 7.30
CA PRO A 186 18.39 -14.43 7.26
C PRO A 186 18.14 -15.93 7.13
N PRO A 187 17.10 -16.45 7.82
CA PRO A 187 16.73 -17.85 7.73
C PRO A 187 16.14 -18.18 6.36
N ARG A 188 16.30 -19.42 5.90
CA ARG A 188 15.66 -19.89 4.66
C ARG A 188 14.15 -20.07 4.79
N LYS A 189 13.67 -20.30 6.00
CA LYS A 189 12.24 -20.33 6.28
C LYS A 189 11.72 -18.89 6.36
N THR A 190 10.81 -18.53 5.46
CA THR A 190 10.18 -17.21 5.46
C THR A 190 9.10 -17.11 6.54
N THR A 191 8.71 -15.91 6.89
CA THR A 191 7.66 -15.65 7.89
C THR A 191 6.52 -14.88 7.24
N LEU A 192 5.31 -15.05 7.77
CA LEU A 192 4.15 -14.27 7.37
C LEU A 192 3.75 -13.32 8.51
N ALA A 193 3.32 -12.12 8.13
CA ALA A 193 2.60 -11.27 9.06
C ALA A 193 1.31 -11.96 9.55
N PRO A 194 0.81 -11.63 10.76
CA PRO A 194 -0.38 -12.27 11.32
C PRO A 194 -1.58 -12.28 10.38
N HIS A 195 -1.88 -11.16 9.72
CA HIS A 195 -2.98 -11.08 8.76
C HIS A 195 -2.75 -11.90 7.48
N GLY A 196 -1.51 -12.18 7.09
CA GLY A 196 -1.20 -13.08 5.98
C GLY A 196 -1.48 -14.55 6.32
N GLN A 197 -1.40 -14.92 7.60
CA GLN A 197 -1.66 -16.30 8.04
C GLN A 197 -3.15 -16.67 7.96
N ASN A 198 -4.06 -15.70 8.03
CA ASN A 198 -5.48 -15.94 7.92
C ASN A 198 -6.02 -15.86 6.47
N ALA A 199 -5.16 -15.71 5.48
CA ALA A 199 -5.56 -15.51 4.08
C ALA A 199 -6.55 -16.57 3.57
N LYS A 200 -6.43 -17.83 4.01
CA LYS A 200 -7.42 -18.85 3.70
C LYS A 200 -8.81 -18.51 4.24
N SER A 201 -8.92 -18.08 5.50
CA SER A 201 -10.21 -17.76 6.13
C SER A 201 -10.89 -16.62 5.39
N ILE A 202 -10.16 -15.58 5.03
CA ILE A 202 -10.74 -14.42 4.35
C ILE A 202 -11.15 -14.69 2.89
N VAL A 203 -10.53 -15.67 2.22
CA VAL A 203 -10.99 -16.14 0.89
C VAL A 203 -12.40 -16.72 0.99
N TYR A 204 -12.67 -17.48 2.03
CA TYR A 204 -13.97 -18.16 2.25
C TYR A 204 -14.86 -17.41 3.27
N SER A 205 -14.60 -16.14 3.49
CA SER A 205 -15.41 -15.31 4.38
C SER A 205 -16.89 -15.27 3.95
N PRO A 206 -17.85 -15.31 4.88
CA PRO A 206 -19.25 -15.07 4.56
C PRO A 206 -19.55 -13.68 4.01
N ASP A 207 -18.60 -12.72 4.20
CA ASP A 207 -18.72 -11.36 3.66
C ASP A 207 -18.25 -11.24 2.21
N ARG A 208 -17.90 -12.36 1.54
CA ARG A 208 -17.49 -12.36 0.13
C ARG A 208 -18.60 -11.82 -0.76
N LEU A 209 -18.25 -10.90 -1.65
CA LEU A 209 -19.08 -10.47 -2.76
C LEU A 209 -19.01 -11.53 -3.86
N LEU A 210 -20.14 -12.13 -4.20
CA LEU A 210 -20.21 -13.25 -5.14
C LEU A 210 -20.90 -12.89 -6.47
N PHE A 211 -21.70 -11.84 -6.48
CA PHE A 211 -22.51 -11.43 -7.63
C PHE A 211 -22.47 -9.92 -7.82
N PRO A 212 -22.62 -9.41 -9.06
CA PRO A 212 -22.93 -8.00 -9.27
C PRO A 212 -24.27 -7.64 -8.62
N MET A 213 -24.34 -6.50 -8.00
CA MET A 213 -25.52 -6.07 -7.27
C MET A 213 -25.85 -4.60 -7.50
N LYS A 214 -27.13 -4.28 -7.38
CA LYS A 214 -27.67 -2.92 -7.45
C LYS A 214 -28.47 -2.64 -6.18
N ARG A 215 -28.34 -1.43 -5.66
CA ARG A 215 -29.17 -0.95 -4.54
C ARG A 215 -30.66 -0.94 -4.96
N VAL A 216 -31.54 -1.47 -4.11
CA VAL A 216 -32.97 -1.76 -4.45
C VAL A 216 -33.75 -0.52 -4.87
N ASP A 217 -33.46 0.64 -4.26
CA ASP A 217 -34.15 1.91 -4.47
C ASP A 217 -33.35 2.90 -5.35
N PHE A 218 -32.35 2.40 -6.09
CA PHE A 218 -31.61 3.19 -7.07
C PHE A 218 -32.17 2.99 -8.47
N ASP A 219 -32.62 4.08 -9.09
CA ASP A 219 -33.00 4.12 -10.51
C ASP A 219 -32.15 5.19 -11.22
N PRO A 220 -31.31 4.81 -12.21
CA PRO A 220 -30.48 5.76 -12.94
C PRO A 220 -31.29 6.77 -13.79
N ASN A 221 -32.51 6.41 -14.17
CA ASN A 221 -33.41 7.23 -14.97
C ASN A 221 -34.53 7.90 -14.15
N GLY A 222 -34.60 7.61 -12.86
CA GLY A 222 -35.59 8.11 -11.93
C GLY A 222 -34.97 8.63 -10.64
N GLU A 223 -35.50 8.16 -9.51
CA GLU A 223 -35.00 8.55 -8.20
C GLU A 223 -33.72 7.78 -7.83
N ARG A 224 -32.68 8.52 -7.58
CA ARG A 224 -31.35 7.95 -7.22
C ARG A 224 -31.20 7.68 -5.73
N ASN A 225 -32.01 8.32 -4.89
CA ASN A 225 -32.10 8.14 -3.43
C ASN A 225 -30.72 8.07 -2.71
N PRO A 226 -29.80 9.04 -2.90
CA PRO A 226 -28.47 9.00 -2.28
C PRO A 226 -28.53 8.97 -0.75
N GLN A 227 -29.57 9.60 -0.14
CA GLN A 227 -29.79 9.62 1.31
C GLN A 227 -30.03 8.23 1.92
N ASN A 228 -30.33 7.24 1.09
CA ASN A 228 -30.56 5.85 1.51
C ASN A 228 -29.30 4.97 1.40
N ARG A 229 -28.18 5.51 0.90
CA ARG A 229 -26.91 4.77 0.90
C ARG A 229 -26.50 4.45 2.33
N GLY A 230 -26.11 3.20 2.55
CA GLY A 230 -25.82 2.66 3.88
C GLY A 230 -27.06 2.17 4.65
N LYS A 231 -28.28 2.28 4.08
CA LYS A 231 -29.53 1.85 4.69
C LYS A 231 -30.29 0.83 3.83
N SER A 232 -30.32 1.04 2.52
CA SER A 232 -31.04 0.18 1.56
C SER A 232 -30.36 -1.16 1.38
N GLY A 233 -31.15 -2.18 1.06
CA GLY A 233 -30.67 -3.47 0.64
C GLY A 233 -30.19 -3.50 -0.82
N TYR A 234 -29.77 -4.70 -1.27
CA TYR A 234 -29.27 -4.93 -2.61
C TYR A 234 -30.00 -6.07 -3.28
N VAL A 235 -30.12 -6.00 -4.61
CA VAL A 235 -30.57 -7.08 -5.47
C VAL A 235 -29.46 -7.50 -6.41
N ARG A 236 -29.39 -8.82 -6.67
CA ARG A 236 -28.47 -9.37 -7.66
C ARG A 236 -28.90 -8.94 -9.06
N ILE A 237 -27.92 -8.52 -9.87
CA ILE A 237 -28.08 -8.21 -11.28
C ILE A 237 -27.08 -9.03 -12.12
N SER A 238 -27.27 -9.07 -13.43
CA SER A 238 -26.31 -9.71 -14.33
C SER A 238 -25.08 -8.82 -14.54
N TRP A 239 -23.96 -9.42 -14.91
CA TRP A 239 -22.76 -8.66 -15.35
C TRP A 239 -23.07 -7.75 -16.53
N ALA A 240 -23.90 -8.18 -17.47
CA ALA A 240 -24.30 -7.34 -18.61
C ALA A 240 -25.05 -6.09 -18.16
N GLU A 241 -25.96 -6.22 -17.20
CA GLU A 241 -26.67 -5.08 -16.60
C GLU A 241 -25.74 -4.17 -15.80
N ALA A 242 -24.86 -4.74 -14.99
CA ALA A 242 -23.89 -4.00 -14.20
C ALA A 242 -22.95 -3.16 -15.08
N ILE A 243 -22.38 -3.76 -16.12
CA ILE A 243 -21.52 -3.10 -17.10
C ILE A 243 -22.28 -1.97 -17.80
N LYS A 244 -23.52 -2.25 -18.24
CA LYS A 244 -24.36 -1.25 -18.88
C LYS A 244 -24.62 -0.05 -17.97
N LEU A 245 -25.06 -0.29 -16.72
CA LEU A 245 -25.32 0.77 -15.75
C LEU A 245 -24.10 1.67 -15.53
N VAL A 246 -22.94 1.07 -15.28
CA VAL A 246 -21.70 1.82 -15.00
C VAL A 246 -21.24 2.61 -16.24
N THR A 247 -21.29 1.99 -17.42
CA THR A 247 -20.80 2.65 -18.65
C THR A 247 -21.77 3.72 -19.16
N ASP A 248 -23.07 3.55 -18.98
CA ASP A 248 -24.05 4.57 -19.32
C ASP A 248 -23.91 5.81 -18.41
N GLU A 249 -23.65 5.60 -17.11
CA GLU A 249 -23.36 6.69 -16.18
C GLU A 249 -22.04 7.40 -16.52
N ILE A 250 -20.99 6.67 -16.85
CA ILE A 250 -19.73 7.28 -17.32
C ILE A 250 -19.99 8.15 -18.55
N LYS A 251 -20.73 7.63 -19.54
CA LYS A 251 -21.09 8.40 -20.76
C LYS A 251 -21.93 9.63 -20.45
N ARG A 252 -22.92 9.48 -19.55
CA ARG A 252 -23.79 10.59 -19.13
C ARG A 252 -22.97 11.68 -18.44
N GLN A 253 -22.16 11.33 -17.45
CA GLN A 253 -21.34 12.29 -16.71
C GLN A 253 -20.38 13.04 -17.65
N LYS A 254 -19.73 12.32 -18.57
CA LYS A 254 -18.83 12.94 -19.56
C LYS A 254 -19.55 13.89 -20.51
N ARG A 255 -20.77 13.57 -20.93
CA ARG A 255 -21.58 14.41 -21.84
C ARG A 255 -22.11 15.64 -21.15
N GLU A 256 -22.59 15.52 -19.91
CA GLU A 256 -23.30 16.59 -19.18
C GLU A 256 -22.33 17.53 -18.46
N TYR A 257 -21.24 16.99 -17.90
CA TYR A 257 -20.35 17.72 -17.00
C TYR A 257 -18.85 17.65 -17.42
N GLY A 258 -18.50 16.79 -18.37
CA GLY A 258 -17.12 16.51 -18.72
C GLY A 258 -16.46 15.41 -17.87
N PRO A 259 -15.30 14.89 -18.28
CA PRO A 259 -14.64 13.76 -17.63
C PRO A 259 -14.21 14.05 -16.18
N GLY A 260 -13.95 15.31 -15.85
CA GLY A 260 -13.60 15.75 -14.50
C GLY A 260 -14.67 15.47 -13.43
N ALA A 261 -15.94 15.30 -13.84
CA ALA A 261 -17.04 14.97 -12.93
C ALA A 261 -17.00 13.53 -12.41
N ILE A 262 -16.13 12.68 -12.96
CA ILE A 262 -15.95 11.30 -12.53
C ILE A 262 -14.63 11.19 -11.76
N ALA A 263 -14.68 10.83 -10.49
CA ALA A 263 -13.49 10.57 -9.69
C ALA A 263 -13.30 9.08 -9.43
N PHE A 264 -12.05 8.69 -9.20
CA PHE A 264 -11.75 7.36 -8.69
C PHE A 264 -10.98 7.44 -7.37
N SER A 265 -11.27 6.48 -6.51
CA SER A 265 -10.62 6.31 -5.22
C SER A 265 -10.30 4.84 -4.98
N HIS A 266 -9.24 4.56 -4.26
CA HIS A 266 -8.85 3.20 -3.90
C HIS A 266 -8.61 3.05 -2.40
N GLY A 267 -8.97 1.89 -1.87
CA GLY A 267 -8.48 1.43 -0.58
C GLY A 267 -7.09 0.83 -0.77
N SER A 268 -6.18 1.10 0.16
CA SER A 268 -4.82 0.60 0.01
C SER A 268 -4.76 -0.92 0.19
N HIS A 269 -3.94 -1.57 -0.63
CA HIS A 269 -3.49 -2.94 -0.46
C HIS A 269 -4.59 -4.02 -0.42
N HIS A 270 -5.68 -3.77 -1.12
CA HIS A 270 -6.81 -4.67 -1.26
C HIS A 270 -6.41 -6.03 -1.87
N THR A 271 -5.59 -6.02 -2.93
CA THR A 271 -5.00 -7.20 -3.55
C THR A 271 -3.52 -6.98 -3.81
N TRP A 272 -2.78 -8.03 -4.11
CA TRP A 272 -1.37 -7.96 -4.44
C TRP A 272 -1.12 -8.43 -5.88
N GLY A 273 -0.17 -7.83 -6.57
CA GLY A 273 0.20 -8.20 -7.93
C GLY A 273 0.70 -7.04 -8.77
N ASN A 274 1.10 -7.32 -10.01
CA ASN A 274 1.54 -6.31 -10.97
C ASN A 274 0.51 -5.98 -12.05
N VAL A 275 -0.48 -6.83 -12.25
CA VAL A 275 -1.56 -6.61 -13.22
C VAL A 275 -2.83 -6.18 -12.51
N GLY A 276 -3.30 -6.93 -11.53
CA GLY A 276 -4.56 -6.69 -10.83
C GLY A 276 -4.47 -5.84 -9.57
N TYR A 277 -3.45 -5.03 -9.40
CA TYR A 277 -3.32 -4.12 -8.27
C TYR A 277 -3.78 -2.70 -8.64
N TYR A 278 -4.16 -1.88 -7.66
CA TYR A 278 -4.70 -0.55 -7.95
C TYR A 278 -3.75 0.35 -8.75
N LEU A 279 -2.46 0.28 -8.46
CA LEU A 279 -1.44 1.02 -9.20
C LEU A 279 -1.20 0.50 -10.63
N SER A 280 -1.95 -0.46 -11.08
CA SER A 280 -1.83 -1.10 -12.42
C SER A 280 -3.15 -0.95 -13.17
N ALA A 281 -3.98 -1.98 -13.15
CA ALA A 281 -5.20 -2.01 -13.97
C ALA A 281 -6.18 -0.88 -13.64
N LEU A 282 -6.39 -0.52 -12.35
CA LEU A 282 -7.27 0.60 -11.99
C LEU A 282 -6.77 1.92 -12.56
N PHE A 283 -5.48 2.25 -12.36
CA PHE A 283 -4.94 3.51 -12.87
C PHE A 283 -4.95 3.56 -14.39
N ARG A 284 -4.66 2.42 -15.03
CA ARG A 284 -4.74 2.29 -16.47
C ARG A 284 -6.17 2.53 -16.99
N PHE A 285 -7.18 1.98 -16.32
CA PHE A 285 -8.59 2.22 -16.62
C PHE A 285 -8.97 3.69 -16.37
N ALA A 286 -8.64 4.24 -15.23
CA ALA A 286 -8.96 5.62 -14.87
C ALA A 286 -8.33 6.63 -15.83
N ASN A 287 -7.07 6.40 -16.25
CA ASN A 287 -6.40 7.22 -17.26
C ASN A 287 -7.04 7.08 -18.62
N ALA A 288 -7.46 5.88 -19.04
CA ALA A 288 -8.16 5.67 -20.31
C ALA A 288 -9.51 6.42 -20.35
N VAL A 289 -10.23 6.44 -19.24
CA VAL A 289 -11.51 7.18 -19.12
C VAL A 289 -11.28 8.69 -18.94
N GLY A 290 -10.16 9.09 -18.34
CA GLY A 290 -9.85 10.50 -18.03
C GLY A 290 -10.46 10.98 -16.72
N MET A 291 -10.48 10.13 -15.69
CA MET A 291 -11.11 10.43 -14.39
C MET A 291 -10.29 11.42 -13.57
N THR A 292 -10.98 12.21 -12.75
CA THR A 292 -10.37 12.99 -11.66
C THR A 292 -9.76 12.07 -10.62
N ARG A 293 -8.50 12.35 -10.26
CA ARG A 293 -7.79 11.55 -9.27
C ARG A 293 -8.03 12.02 -7.85
N ILE A 294 -8.40 11.09 -6.98
CA ILE A 294 -8.30 11.29 -5.53
C ILE A 294 -6.91 10.89 -5.10
N HIS A 295 -6.13 11.87 -4.67
CA HIS A 295 -4.75 11.67 -4.28
C HIS A 295 -4.64 10.97 -2.94
N HIS A 296 -3.74 10.00 -2.90
CA HIS A 296 -3.27 9.40 -1.68
C HIS A 296 -2.36 10.39 -0.95
N ASN A 297 -2.82 10.99 0.13
CA ASN A 297 -1.90 11.76 0.97
C ASN A 297 -1.00 10.84 1.80
N PRO A 298 0.15 11.32 2.26
CA PRO A 298 1.10 10.54 3.04
C PRO A 298 0.62 10.30 4.46
N ASP A 299 -0.51 9.60 4.62
CA ASP A 299 -1.20 9.35 5.89
C ASP A 299 -0.49 8.36 6.84
N SER A 300 0.73 7.98 6.51
CA SER A 300 1.58 7.12 7.34
C SER A 300 2.88 7.81 7.79
N TRP A 301 3.23 8.93 7.16
CA TRP A 301 4.52 9.56 7.33
C TRP A 301 4.48 11.08 7.43
N GLU A 302 3.37 11.65 7.79
CA GLU A 302 3.08 13.08 7.73
C GLU A 302 4.22 13.95 8.23
N GLY A 303 4.67 13.71 9.45
CA GLY A 303 5.74 14.52 10.04
C GLY A 303 7.06 14.40 9.30
N TRP A 304 7.36 13.24 8.75
CA TRP A 304 8.57 13.03 7.96
C TRP A 304 8.52 13.79 6.64
N TYR A 305 7.41 13.68 5.92
CA TYR A 305 7.25 14.33 4.63
C TYR A 305 7.09 15.85 4.75
N TRP A 306 6.22 16.30 5.66
CA TRP A 306 5.90 17.73 5.79
C TRP A 306 6.89 18.51 6.66
N GLY A 307 7.72 17.83 7.42
CA GLY A 307 8.65 18.43 8.37
C GLY A 307 10.11 18.04 8.15
N ALA A 308 10.45 16.77 8.40
CA ALA A 308 11.84 16.32 8.44
C ALA A 308 12.58 16.51 7.10
N VAL A 309 11.90 16.39 5.97
CA VAL A 309 12.47 16.60 4.62
C VAL A 309 13.17 17.95 4.50
N HIS A 310 12.70 18.97 5.18
CA HIS A 310 13.30 20.31 5.15
C HIS A 310 14.64 20.41 5.87
N HIS A 311 14.94 19.45 6.78
CA HIS A 311 16.20 19.41 7.52
C HIS A 311 17.32 18.68 6.78
N TRP A 312 17.01 17.58 6.05
CA TRP A 312 18.01 16.77 5.35
C TRP A 312 17.77 16.62 3.85
N GLY A 313 16.67 17.20 3.31
CA GLY A 313 16.39 17.22 1.89
C GLY A 313 16.10 15.84 1.29
N TYR A 314 16.06 14.79 2.10
CA TYR A 314 15.89 13.45 1.59
C TYR A 314 14.43 13.19 1.23
N THR A 315 14.19 12.93 -0.05
CA THR A 315 12.84 12.83 -0.62
C THR A 315 12.44 11.40 -0.96
N LEU A 316 13.35 10.45 -0.86
CA LEU A 316 13.00 9.06 -1.06
C LEU A 316 11.95 8.68 -0.04
N ARG A 317 10.77 8.31 -0.54
CA ARG A 317 9.65 7.99 0.30
C ARG A 317 9.31 9.04 1.34
N VAL A 318 8.87 10.19 0.85
CA VAL A 318 8.15 11.18 1.65
C VAL A 318 8.92 11.70 2.85
N GLY A 319 10.19 12.01 2.65
CA GLY A 319 11.02 12.70 3.64
C GLY A 319 11.66 11.81 4.70
N GLN A 320 11.50 10.49 4.60
CA GLN A 320 12.29 9.57 5.42
C GLN A 320 13.74 9.51 4.93
N SER A 321 14.67 9.23 5.82
CA SER A 321 16.07 9.07 5.44
C SER A 321 16.30 7.75 4.69
N GLU A 322 17.41 7.66 4.03
CA GLU A 322 17.96 6.41 3.54
C GLU A 322 18.14 5.38 4.68
N THR A 323 18.03 4.10 4.39
CA THR A 323 18.07 3.06 5.44
C THR A 323 19.02 1.90 5.16
N TYR A 324 19.68 1.87 4.00
CA TYR A 324 20.60 0.79 3.66
C TYR A 324 21.78 0.71 4.60
N GLY A 325 22.20 -0.51 4.94
CA GLY A 325 23.30 -0.77 5.86
C GLY A 325 23.06 -0.40 7.32
N THR A 326 21.89 0.19 7.68
CA THR A 326 21.64 0.66 9.06
C THR A 326 21.57 -0.46 10.07
N VAL A 327 21.03 -1.61 9.70
CA VAL A 327 20.99 -2.79 10.58
C VAL A 327 22.41 -3.30 10.85
N GLU A 328 23.24 -3.33 9.83
CA GLU A 328 24.63 -3.72 9.96
C GLU A 328 25.39 -2.77 10.86
N ASP A 329 25.27 -1.46 10.62
CA ASP A 329 25.91 -0.43 11.44
C ASP A 329 25.48 -0.51 12.91
N CYS A 330 24.19 -0.75 13.15
CA CYS A 330 23.67 -0.98 14.49
C CYS A 330 24.33 -2.19 15.17
N LEU A 331 24.36 -3.36 14.51
CA LEU A 331 24.93 -4.57 15.08
C LEU A 331 26.45 -4.44 15.35
N GLN A 332 27.17 -3.76 14.45
CA GLN A 332 28.60 -3.59 14.55
C GLN A 332 29.04 -2.56 15.58
N ASN A 333 28.35 -1.43 15.63
CA ASN A 333 28.90 -0.23 16.21
C ASN A 333 28.06 0.41 17.32
N CYS A 334 26.73 0.23 17.39
CA CYS A 334 25.93 0.98 18.37
C CYS A 334 26.08 0.44 19.80
N ASP A 335 25.94 1.31 20.77
CA ASP A 335 25.98 1.03 22.21
C ASP A 335 24.59 1.13 22.84
N MET A 336 23.67 1.85 22.19
CA MET A 336 22.32 2.05 22.70
C MET A 336 21.33 2.23 21.51
N ILE A 337 20.13 1.67 21.65
CA ILE A 337 19.00 1.89 20.76
C ILE A 337 17.92 2.64 21.53
N VAL A 338 17.41 3.73 20.95
CA VAL A 338 16.27 4.47 21.49
C VAL A 338 15.08 4.29 20.57
N PHE A 339 14.12 3.46 20.95
CA PHE A 339 12.82 3.39 20.27
C PHE A 339 11.95 4.55 20.75
N TRP A 340 11.61 5.47 19.84
CA TRP A 340 10.82 6.66 20.17
C TRP A 340 9.50 6.66 19.43
N ALA A 341 8.39 6.50 20.15
CA ALA A 341 7.05 6.35 19.60
C ALA A 341 7.01 5.29 18.47
N ALA A 342 7.72 4.19 18.68
CA ALA A 342 7.93 3.14 17.68
C ALA A 342 7.52 1.77 18.21
N ASP A 343 6.68 1.07 17.47
CA ASP A 343 6.31 -0.32 17.75
C ASP A 343 6.46 -1.20 16.51
N PRO A 344 7.72 -1.50 16.08
CA PRO A 344 7.95 -2.34 14.91
C PRO A 344 7.42 -3.78 15.05
N GLU A 345 7.16 -4.29 16.26
CA GLU A 345 6.52 -5.60 16.46
C GLU A 345 5.02 -5.58 16.12
N SER A 346 4.33 -4.45 16.26
CA SER A 346 2.94 -4.30 15.87
C SER A 346 2.78 -3.84 14.42
N THR A 347 3.69 -2.99 13.93
CA THR A 347 3.61 -2.41 12.59
C THR A 347 4.31 -3.25 11.50
N SER A 348 4.66 -4.48 11.82
CA SER A 348 5.41 -5.38 10.93
C SER A 348 4.59 -5.99 9.78
N GLY A 349 3.39 -5.50 9.54
CA GLY A 349 2.43 -6.20 8.68
C GLY A 349 2.55 -5.98 7.19
N SER A 350 3.34 -5.03 6.68
CA SER A 350 3.31 -4.65 5.28
C SER A 350 4.67 -4.63 4.61
N TYR A 351 4.68 -4.86 3.29
CA TYR A 351 5.86 -4.70 2.43
C TYR A 351 7.15 -5.38 2.93
N GLY A 352 7.05 -6.54 3.54
CA GLY A 352 8.22 -7.25 4.07
C GLY A 352 8.70 -6.79 5.44
N ALA A 353 8.04 -5.82 6.06
CA ALA A 353 8.46 -5.28 7.36
C ALA A 353 8.49 -6.34 8.48
N GLN A 354 7.65 -7.38 8.41
CA GLN A 354 7.68 -8.49 9.36
C GLN A 354 9.02 -9.25 9.33
N GLU A 355 9.78 -9.20 8.25
CA GLU A 355 11.11 -9.80 8.20
C GLU A 355 12.10 -9.10 9.14
N GLY A 356 11.83 -7.86 9.51
CA GLY A 356 12.56 -7.12 10.52
C GLY A 356 12.51 -7.78 11.92
N THR A 357 11.51 -8.60 12.21
CA THR A 357 11.47 -9.41 13.44
C THR A 357 12.73 -10.27 13.57
N THR A 358 13.26 -10.82 12.49
CA THR A 358 14.53 -11.58 12.50
C THR A 358 15.68 -10.72 13.03
N ARG A 359 15.78 -9.46 12.62
CA ARG A 359 16.85 -8.53 13.03
C ARG A 359 16.76 -8.18 14.51
N ARG A 360 15.54 -7.98 15.00
CA ARG A 360 15.29 -7.74 16.42
C ARG A 360 15.52 -9.00 17.28
N GLN A 361 15.25 -10.19 16.74
CA GLN A 361 15.65 -11.46 17.38
C GLN A 361 17.17 -11.60 17.50
N TRP A 362 17.94 -11.15 16.50
CA TRP A 362 19.40 -11.13 16.60
C TRP A 362 19.86 -10.28 17.78
N LEU A 363 19.31 -9.07 17.94
CA LEU A 363 19.64 -8.22 19.09
C LEU A 363 19.31 -8.89 20.43
N LYS A 364 18.13 -9.52 20.51
CA LYS A 364 17.70 -10.22 21.73
C LYS A 364 18.60 -11.40 22.09
N ASN A 365 18.97 -12.19 21.10
CA ASN A 365 19.62 -13.49 21.30
C ASN A 365 21.15 -13.41 21.33
N ALA A 366 21.74 -12.44 20.64
CA ALA A 366 23.19 -12.35 20.45
C ALA A 366 23.96 -11.76 21.65
N LYS A 367 23.27 -11.21 22.66
CA LYS A 367 23.89 -10.61 23.87
C LYS A 367 25.00 -9.61 23.52
N LEU A 368 24.71 -8.67 22.61
CA LEU A 368 25.69 -7.71 22.07
C LEU A 368 26.02 -6.54 23.03
N ASP A 369 25.51 -6.54 24.24
CA ASP A 369 25.64 -5.45 25.22
C ASP A 369 25.16 -4.08 24.67
N ILE A 370 24.05 -4.12 23.92
CA ILE A 370 23.38 -2.92 23.41
C ILE A 370 22.22 -2.57 24.32
N LYS A 371 22.29 -1.40 24.95
CA LYS A 371 21.22 -0.92 25.82
C LYS A 371 19.98 -0.54 25.00
N VAL A 372 18.78 -0.83 25.53
CA VAL A 372 17.51 -0.47 24.89
C VAL A 372 16.76 0.52 25.77
N VAL A 373 16.23 1.55 25.13
CA VAL A 373 15.36 2.58 25.72
C VAL A 373 14.10 2.72 24.89
N HIS A 374 12.95 2.83 25.55
CA HIS A 374 11.65 3.07 24.94
C HIS A 374 11.06 4.39 25.43
N VAL A 375 10.71 5.27 24.49
CA VAL A 375 9.99 6.53 24.75
C VAL A 375 8.65 6.44 24.03
N ASP A 376 7.61 6.06 24.78
CA ASP A 376 6.27 5.84 24.21
C ASP A 376 5.24 5.93 25.35
N PRO A 377 4.07 6.57 25.18
CA PRO A 377 2.99 6.53 26.16
C PRO A 377 2.50 5.13 26.51
N TYR A 378 2.64 4.18 25.60
CA TYR A 378 2.24 2.79 25.79
C TYR A 378 3.45 1.86 25.86
N TYR A 379 3.53 1.02 26.92
CA TYR A 379 4.49 -0.07 26.97
C TYR A 379 4.11 -1.12 25.94
N ASN A 380 4.52 -0.90 24.71
CA ASN A 380 4.06 -1.55 23.50
C ASN A 380 4.67 -2.94 23.28
N ALA A 381 4.33 -3.61 22.15
CA ALA A 381 4.80 -4.97 21.86
C ALA A 381 6.33 -5.02 21.67
N SER A 382 6.94 -4.00 21.11
CA SER A 382 8.39 -3.92 20.96
C SER A 382 9.11 -3.77 22.30
N ALA A 383 8.55 -3.02 23.25
CA ALA A 383 9.08 -2.90 24.61
C ALA A 383 8.98 -4.23 25.38
N GLN A 384 7.94 -5.02 25.14
CA GLN A 384 7.82 -6.36 25.70
C GLN A 384 8.80 -7.35 25.09
N PHE A 385 9.07 -7.23 23.79
CA PHE A 385 9.97 -8.12 23.05
C PHE A 385 11.45 -7.85 23.34
N LEU A 386 11.84 -6.58 23.39
CA LEU A 386 13.19 -6.09 23.73
C LEU A 386 13.09 -5.19 24.97
N PRO A 387 13.05 -5.77 26.19
CA PRO A 387 12.91 -4.98 27.39
C PRO A 387 14.04 -3.96 27.60
N GLY A 388 13.69 -2.79 28.10
CA GLY A 388 14.63 -1.70 28.37
C GLY A 388 14.02 -0.64 29.31
N LYS A 389 14.73 0.45 29.52
CA LYS A 389 14.18 1.58 30.28
C LYS A 389 13.02 2.19 29.49
N TRP A 390 11.89 2.37 30.15
CA TRP A 390 10.68 2.95 29.56
C TRP A 390 10.41 4.33 30.13
N PHE A 391 10.17 5.29 29.26
CA PHE A 391 9.71 6.63 29.53
C PHE A 391 8.33 6.82 28.86
N ALA A 392 7.36 7.27 29.63
CA ALA A 392 5.96 7.41 29.20
C ALA A 392 5.55 8.90 29.19
N PRO A 393 5.96 9.71 28.18
CA PRO A 393 5.48 11.06 28.07
C PRO A 393 3.97 11.07 27.76
N LYS A 394 3.24 12.08 28.24
CA LYS A 394 1.85 12.30 27.82
C LYS A 394 1.79 12.37 26.28
N PRO A 395 0.73 11.83 25.65
CA PRO A 395 0.55 11.96 24.20
C PRO A 395 0.73 13.40 23.70
N THR A 396 1.34 13.56 22.53
CA THR A 396 1.63 14.83 21.85
C THR A 396 2.72 15.73 22.48
N THR A 397 3.31 15.32 23.62
CA THR A 397 4.30 16.16 24.34
C THR A 397 5.76 15.74 24.14
N SER A 398 6.03 14.70 23.40
CA SER A 398 7.39 14.15 23.17
C SER A 398 8.40 15.17 22.64
N VAL A 399 7.93 16.19 21.92
CA VAL A 399 8.79 17.29 21.43
C VAL A 399 9.44 18.04 22.57
N ALA A 400 8.71 18.30 23.68
CA ALA A 400 9.25 18.95 24.86
C ALA A 400 10.38 18.12 25.50
N MET A 401 10.21 16.80 25.61
CA MET A 401 11.26 15.90 26.12
C MET A 401 12.51 15.93 25.24
N ALA A 402 12.35 15.90 23.91
CA ALA A 402 13.46 15.97 22.96
C ALA A 402 14.23 17.29 23.06
N MET A 403 13.52 18.40 23.20
CA MET A 403 14.13 19.71 23.42
C MET A 403 14.89 19.80 24.73
N ALA A 404 14.38 19.20 25.79
CA ALA A 404 15.09 19.17 27.07
C ALA A 404 16.37 18.33 27.00
N ILE A 405 16.40 17.25 26.24
CA ILE A 405 17.62 16.49 25.94
C ILE A 405 18.62 17.40 25.20
N ALA A 406 18.19 18.08 24.13
CA ALA A 406 19.04 19.00 23.38
C ALA A 406 19.54 20.18 24.25
N TYR A 407 18.68 20.71 25.13
CA TYR A 407 19.07 21.76 26.10
C TYR A 407 20.22 21.30 27.01
N VAL A 408 20.13 20.10 27.57
CA VAL A 408 21.19 19.51 28.41
C VAL A 408 22.49 19.41 27.61
N TRP A 409 22.42 18.94 26.37
CA TRP A 409 23.60 18.82 25.51
C TRP A 409 24.24 20.19 25.21
N VAL A 410 23.44 21.22 24.98
CA VAL A 410 23.94 22.59 24.78
C VAL A 410 24.58 23.15 26.04
N LYS A 411 23.90 23.03 27.18
CA LYS A 411 24.37 23.58 28.46
C LYS A 411 25.62 22.92 28.99
N GLU A 412 25.75 21.61 28.79
CA GLU A 412 26.85 20.81 29.30
C GLU A 412 27.97 20.58 28.25
N GLY A 413 27.79 21.10 27.02
CA GLY A 413 28.76 20.93 25.92
C GLY A 413 28.85 19.47 25.43
N LEU A 414 27.76 18.72 25.47
CA LEU A 414 27.74 17.30 25.20
C LEU A 414 27.33 16.92 23.75
N TYR A 415 27.12 17.89 22.88
CA TYR A 415 26.88 17.65 21.44
C TYR A 415 28.21 17.61 20.68
N ASP A 416 28.17 17.02 19.49
CA ASP A 416 29.32 16.93 18.59
C ASP A 416 29.56 18.28 17.91
N LYS A 417 30.35 19.12 18.53
CA LYS A 417 30.59 20.51 18.09
C LYS A 417 31.20 20.53 16.68
N GLU A 418 32.21 19.70 16.42
CA GLU A 418 32.91 19.68 15.13
C GLU A 418 31.92 19.28 14.00
N TYR A 419 31.09 18.28 14.23
CA TYR A 419 30.05 17.85 13.25
C TYR A 419 29.04 18.99 13.02
N VAL A 420 28.55 19.61 14.08
CA VAL A 420 27.57 20.69 13.98
C VAL A 420 28.15 21.85 13.19
N ASP A 421 29.40 22.26 13.47
CA ASP A 421 30.07 23.38 12.79
C ASP A 421 30.35 23.07 11.30
N THR A 422 30.65 21.83 10.95
CA THR A 422 31.09 21.45 9.58
C THR A 422 29.97 20.93 8.71
N HIS A 423 29.00 20.17 9.26
CA HIS A 423 27.97 19.41 8.50
C HIS A 423 26.57 20.04 8.61
N THR A 424 26.38 21.07 9.41
CA THR A 424 25.06 21.68 9.62
C THR A 424 25.06 23.19 9.40
N VAL A 425 23.88 23.79 9.34
CA VAL A 425 23.64 25.24 9.32
C VAL A 425 22.44 25.58 10.20
N GLY A 426 22.42 26.84 10.70
CA GLY A 426 21.31 27.39 11.48
C GLY A 426 21.21 26.88 12.92
N PHE A 427 22.24 26.19 13.44
CA PHE A 427 22.23 25.66 14.81
C PHE A 427 22.13 26.78 15.87
N ASP A 428 22.85 27.90 15.71
CA ASP A 428 22.83 28.98 16.69
C ASP A 428 21.42 29.54 16.90
N LYS A 429 20.62 29.62 15.83
CA LYS A 429 19.24 30.09 15.91
C LYS A 429 18.38 29.17 16.76
N TRP A 430 18.50 27.85 16.56
CA TRP A 430 17.76 26.89 17.37
C TRP A 430 18.29 26.81 18.82
N LYS A 431 19.61 26.94 19.02
CA LYS A 431 20.26 27.03 20.33
C LYS A 431 19.72 28.20 21.16
N THR A 432 19.58 29.39 20.55
CA THR A 432 18.98 30.58 21.19
C THR A 432 17.56 30.28 21.70
N TYR A 433 16.74 29.60 20.90
CA TYR A 433 15.39 29.15 21.29
C TYR A 433 15.44 28.11 22.43
N LEU A 434 16.34 27.14 22.37
CA LEU A 434 16.48 26.11 23.43
C LEU A 434 16.88 26.79 24.78
N LEU A 435 17.75 27.78 24.75
CA LEU A 435 18.18 28.49 25.93
C LEU A 435 17.13 29.47 26.48
N GLY A 436 16.02 29.68 25.75
CA GLY A 436 14.96 30.62 26.13
C GLY A 436 15.30 32.09 25.89
N GLU A 437 16.29 32.37 25.07
CA GLU A 437 16.67 33.74 24.73
C GLU A 437 15.69 34.39 23.75
N ASP A 438 14.98 33.61 22.97
CA ASP A 438 13.95 34.07 22.00
C ASP A 438 12.59 34.32 22.66
N ASP A 439 12.17 33.46 23.60
CA ASP A 439 10.79 33.42 24.15
C ASP A 439 10.72 33.53 25.70
N GLY A 440 11.86 33.71 26.36
CA GLY A 440 11.97 33.78 27.82
C GLY A 440 11.79 32.45 28.54
N ILE A 441 11.69 31.32 27.80
CA ILE A 441 11.40 30.00 28.37
C ILE A 441 12.52 29.01 28.03
N PRO A 442 13.53 28.83 28.95
CA PRO A 442 14.54 27.78 28.76
C PRO A 442 13.90 26.38 28.72
N LYS A 443 14.27 25.56 27.73
CA LYS A 443 13.70 24.23 27.54
C LYS A 443 14.35 23.20 28.47
N THR A 444 14.35 23.46 29.77
CA THR A 444 15.02 22.64 30.79
C THR A 444 14.34 21.31 31.03
N PRO A 445 14.99 20.32 31.63
CA PRO A 445 14.32 19.09 32.10
C PRO A 445 13.16 19.35 33.05
N GLU A 446 13.19 20.38 33.89
CA GLU A 446 12.11 20.79 34.79
C GLU A 446 10.92 21.42 34.04
N TRP A 447 11.19 22.19 32.97
CA TRP A 447 10.14 22.69 32.08
C TRP A 447 9.41 21.52 31.41
N GLN A 448 10.13 20.55 30.81
CA GLN A 448 9.50 19.43 30.13
C GLN A 448 8.73 18.51 31.08
N GLU A 449 9.15 18.35 32.34
CA GLU A 449 8.42 17.53 33.32
C GLU A 449 6.98 18.00 33.50
N LYS A 450 6.73 19.29 33.48
CA LYS A 450 5.39 19.88 33.55
C LYS A 450 4.55 19.50 32.32
N GLU A 451 5.16 19.49 31.15
CA GLU A 451 4.49 19.15 29.88
C GLU A 451 4.24 17.64 29.76
N THR A 452 5.31 16.86 29.94
CA THR A 452 5.31 15.41 29.63
C THR A 452 4.94 14.51 30.78
N GLY A 453 5.13 14.96 32.01
CA GLY A 453 5.04 14.12 33.21
C GLY A 453 6.25 13.21 33.44
N VAL A 454 7.26 13.25 32.58
CA VAL A 454 8.50 12.46 32.76
C VAL A 454 9.45 13.21 33.71
N PRO A 455 9.96 12.57 34.80
CA PRO A 455 10.79 13.24 35.78
C PRO A 455 12.05 13.89 35.19
N ALA A 456 12.32 15.12 35.54
CA ALA A 456 13.46 15.91 35.06
C ALA A 456 14.81 15.21 35.26
N LYS A 457 14.98 14.54 36.41
CA LYS A 457 16.18 13.74 36.73
C LYS A 457 16.42 12.62 35.71
N ASP A 458 15.33 11.96 35.26
CA ASP A 458 15.41 10.83 34.34
C ASP A 458 15.76 11.31 32.91
N VAL A 459 15.18 12.43 32.47
CA VAL A 459 15.52 13.05 31.18
C VAL A 459 16.97 13.53 31.16
N ARG A 460 17.45 14.16 32.26
CA ARG A 460 18.83 14.56 32.38
C ARG A 460 19.80 13.38 32.36
N ALA A 461 19.46 12.29 33.04
CA ALA A 461 20.25 11.06 33.03
C ALA A 461 20.31 10.45 31.62
N LEU A 462 19.18 10.37 30.92
CA LEU A 462 19.13 9.90 29.52
C LEU A 462 19.97 10.79 28.60
N ALA A 463 19.85 12.11 28.68
CA ALA A 463 20.61 13.03 27.85
C ALA A 463 22.12 12.84 28.02
N ARG A 464 22.60 12.73 29.25
CA ARG A 464 24.03 12.51 29.55
C ARG A 464 24.51 11.12 29.13
N GLU A 465 23.66 10.09 29.25
CA GLU A 465 24.00 8.74 28.81
C GLU A 465 24.06 8.66 27.28
N TRP A 466 23.07 9.24 26.60
CA TRP A 466 23.02 9.29 25.15
C TRP A 466 24.27 9.95 24.56
N ALA A 467 24.66 11.10 25.08
CA ALA A 467 25.84 11.83 24.62
C ALA A 467 27.17 11.06 24.73
N ARG A 468 27.23 10.05 25.62
CA ARG A 468 28.45 9.24 25.84
C ARG A 468 28.46 7.95 25.05
N LYS A 469 27.39 7.65 24.30
CA LYS A 469 27.17 6.40 23.59
C LYS A 469 26.93 6.65 22.11
N ARG A 470 27.28 5.69 21.30
CA ARG A 470 26.85 5.65 19.88
C ARG A 470 25.41 5.15 19.85
N VAL A 471 24.49 6.02 19.47
CA VAL A 471 23.07 5.75 19.58
C VAL A 471 22.41 5.58 18.22
N TYR A 472 21.74 4.45 18.09
CA TYR A 472 20.82 4.20 16.98
C TYR A 472 19.43 4.66 17.40
N LEU A 473 18.93 5.74 16.77
CA LEU A 473 17.59 6.24 17.01
C LEU A 473 16.58 5.50 16.14
N ALA A 474 15.59 4.87 16.78
CA ALA A 474 14.53 4.12 16.13
C ALA A 474 13.18 4.82 16.30
N PRO A 475 12.86 5.85 15.47
CA PRO A 475 11.63 6.61 15.61
C PRO A 475 10.46 5.93 14.89
N GLY A 476 9.24 6.14 15.41
CA GLY A 476 8.01 5.68 14.76
C GLY A 476 7.68 6.45 13.50
N GLY A 477 6.82 5.88 12.64
CA GLY A 477 6.56 6.41 11.32
C GLY A 477 7.72 6.20 10.35
N TRP A 478 8.74 5.49 10.75
CA TRP A 478 9.90 5.14 9.95
C TRP A 478 9.63 3.88 9.15
N GLY A 479 9.84 3.97 7.86
CA GLY A 479 9.55 2.84 6.99
C GLY A 479 8.04 2.62 6.81
N ASN A 480 7.55 1.45 7.13
CA ASN A 480 6.12 1.17 7.19
C ASN A 480 5.49 1.62 8.49
N GLY A 481 6.02 2.65 9.08
CA GLY A 481 5.63 3.16 10.36
C GLY A 481 4.22 3.67 10.41
N HIS A 482 3.36 2.77 10.61
CA HIS A 482 1.96 3.03 10.84
C HIS A 482 1.78 3.37 12.32
N GLY A 483 1.57 4.60 12.61
CA GLY A 483 1.46 5.08 13.97
C GLY A 483 2.68 5.87 14.41
N GLY A 484 2.84 6.02 15.67
CA GLY A 484 3.84 6.87 16.26
C GLY A 484 3.51 8.34 16.18
N ALA A 485 4.39 9.13 16.76
CA ALA A 485 4.12 10.54 16.98
C ALA A 485 4.07 11.37 15.68
N CYS A 486 4.61 10.88 14.56
CA CYS A 486 4.58 11.62 13.29
C CYS A 486 3.14 11.88 12.76
N ARG A 487 2.15 11.10 13.21
CA ARG A 487 0.74 11.21 12.83
C ARG A 487 -0.14 11.88 13.88
N ASN A 488 0.42 12.31 14.98
CA ASN A 488 -0.31 13.09 15.96
C ASN A 488 -0.31 14.58 15.58
N GLN A 489 -1.00 15.39 16.37
CA GLN A 489 -1.17 16.82 16.08
C GLN A 489 0.15 17.59 16.07
N THR A 490 1.14 17.15 16.83
CA THR A 490 2.49 17.77 16.88
C THR A 490 3.52 17.02 16.04
N GLY A 491 3.05 16.11 15.16
CA GLY A 491 3.90 15.16 14.45
C GLY A 491 4.93 15.77 13.53
N ILE A 492 4.64 16.93 12.94
CA ILE A 492 5.60 17.67 12.10
C ILE A 492 6.79 18.11 12.95
N GLN A 493 6.55 18.73 14.10
CA GLN A 493 7.63 19.18 14.98
C GLN A 493 8.38 18.00 15.60
N TRP A 494 7.66 16.89 15.89
CA TRP A 494 8.28 15.68 16.41
C TRP A 494 9.27 15.07 15.42
N ALA A 495 8.90 14.87 14.17
CA ALA A 495 9.79 14.32 13.16
C ALA A 495 11.03 15.21 12.93
N ARG A 496 10.83 16.53 12.94
CA ARG A 496 11.90 17.51 12.80
C ARG A 496 12.91 17.43 13.95
N VAL A 497 12.43 17.37 15.19
CA VAL A 497 13.33 17.31 16.36
C VAL A 497 14.11 16.00 16.41
N MET A 498 13.57 14.89 15.90
CA MET A 498 14.32 13.62 15.78
C MET A 498 15.56 13.80 14.89
N VAL A 499 15.42 14.51 13.76
CA VAL A 499 16.57 14.84 12.89
C VAL A 499 17.57 15.75 13.62
N CYS A 500 17.08 16.76 14.34
CA CYS A 500 17.95 17.65 15.12
C CYS A 500 18.79 16.89 16.18
N LEU A 501 18.19 15.93 16.89
CA LEU A 501 18.91 15.14 17.89
C LEU A 501 20.06 14.32 17.28
N VAL A 502 19.82 13.62 16.18
CA VAL A 502 20.90 12.84 15.54
C VAL A 502 21.93 13.72 14.87
N ALA A 503 21.53 14.89 14.36
CA ALA A 503 22.47 15.89 13.83
C ALA A 503 23.43 16.40 14.91
N MET A 504 22.93 16.63 16.14
CA MET A 504 23.77 17.05 17.27
C MET A 504 24.76 15.98 17.75
N GLN A 505 24.55 14.73 17.39
CA GLN A 505 25.38 13.57 17.77
C GLN A 505 26.23 13.03 16.62
N GLY A 506 26.18 13.63 15.43
CA GLY A 506 26.99 13.26 14.29
C GLY A 506 26.39 12.13 13.45
N LEU A 507 25.22 12.39 12.87
CA LEU A 507 24.55 11.45 11.98
C LEU A 507 25.48 10.91 10.87
N GLY A 508 25.56 9.59 10.75
CA GLY A 508 26.45 8.90 9.81
C GLY A 508 27.76 8.42 10.42
N LYS A 509 28.14 8.87 11.63
CA LYS A 509 29.26 8.27 12.37
C LYS A 509 28.97 6.78 12.64
N PRO A 510 30.00 5.92 12.78
CA PRO A 510 29.81 4.52 13.15
C PRO A 510 28.91 4.36 14.38
N GLY A 511 27.78 3.69 14.22
CA GLY A 511 26.79 3.47 15.27
C GLY A 511 25.86 4.64 15.60
N VAL A 512 26.04 5.81 14.97
CA VAL A 512 25.15 6.97 15.10
C VAL A 512 24.30 7.07 13.84
N ASN A 513 23.14 6.47 13.88
CA ASN A 513 22.28 6.35 12.71
C ASN A 513 20.80 6.32 13.10
N MET A 514 19.93 6.22 12.12
CA MET A 514 18.49 6.22 12.30
C MET A 514 17.83 5.04 11.57
N GLY A 515 16.84 4.40 12.17
CA GLY A 515 16.04 3.31 11.60
C GLY A 515 15.38 2.48 12.70
N ASN A 516 14.46 1.58 12.35
CA ASN A 516 13.68 0.78 13.32
C ASN A 516 13.98 -0.72 13.26
N LEU A 517 15.09 -1.10 12.65
CA LEU A 517 15.51 -2.49 12.49
C LEU A 517 14.53 -3.35 11.66
N GLN A 518 13.71 -2.71 10.86
CA GLN A 518 12.86 -3.38 9.86
C GLN A 518 13.55 -3.43 8.51
N TRP A 519 14.19 -2.35 8.10
CA TRP A 519 14.75 -2.10 6.77
C TRP A 519 16.27 -2.06 6.78
N GLY A 520 16.85 -1.96 5.56
CA GLY A 520 18.26 -1.77 5.38
C GLY A 520 19.04 -3.08 5.34
N CYS A 521 18.94 -3.83 4.25
CA CYS A 521 19.89 -4.93 4.01
C CYS A 521 21.28 -4.38 3.64
N PRO A 522 22.37 -5.16 3.85
CA PRO A 522 23.72 -4.69 3.59
C PRO A 522 24.16 -4.80 2.13
N LEU A 523 23.31 -5.33 1.23
CA LEU A 523 23.64 -5.59 -0.16
C LEU A 523 22.64 -4.91 -1.11
N ASP A 524 23.14 -4.47 -2.26
CA ASP A 524 22.36 -4.13 -3.43
C ASP A 524 22.00 -5.40 -4.20
N PHE A 525 20.80 -5.42 -4.78
CA PHE A 525 20.36 -6.48 -5.66
C PHE A 525 20.31 -5.94 -7.09
N ASN A 526 21.40 -6.13 -7.85
CA ASN A 526 21.47 -5.72 -9.24
C ASN A 526 20.61 -6.63 -10.14
N PHE A 527 19.30 -6.52 -9.96
CA PHE A 527 18.31 -7.32 -10.65
C PHE A 527 17.09 -6.45 -10.96
N TYR A 528 16.80 -6.26 -12.22
CA TYR A 528 15.64 -5.49 -12.64
C TYR A 528 14.38 -6.35 -12.65
N PHE A 529 13.35 -5.85 -12.00
CA PHE A 529 11.99 -6.34 -12.11
C PHE A 529 11.04 -5.11 -12.19
N PRO A 530 10.14 -5.04 -13.20
CA PRO A 530 9.17 -3.95 -13.32
C PRO A 530 8.12 -4.12 -12.22
N GLY A 531 8.54 -3.88 -11.03
CA GLY A 531 7.83 -4.25 -9.85
C GLY A 531 7.07 -3.12 -9.22
N TYR A 532 6.78 -3.36 -7.99
CA TYR A 532 6.05 -2.51 -7.11
C TYR A 532 6.80 -1.20 -6.84
N ALA A 533 6.27 -0.11 -7.34
CA ALA A 533 6.67 1.21 -6.88
C ALA A 533 5.62 1.73 -5.92
N ASP A 534 6.00 1.88 -4.67
CA ASP A 534 5.13 2.35 -3.62
C ASP A 534 4.98 3.89 -3.63
N GLY A 535 3.90 4.37 -3.03
CA GLY A 535 3.72 5.79 -2.72
C GLY A 535 3.46 6.69 -3.91
N GLY A 536 2.75 6.24 -4.94
CA GLY A 536 2.40 7.06 -6.09
C GLY A 536 3.52 7.22 -7.11
N MET A 537 4.56 6.41 -7.00
CA MET A 537 5.67 6.36 -7.96
C MET A 537 5.36 5.55 -9.22
N SER A 538 4.15 5.06 -9.36
CA SER A 538 3.78 4.09 -10.37
C SER A 538 3.18 4.73 -11.60
N GLY A 539 3.91 5.63 -12.22
CA GLY A 539 3.55 6.13 -13.54
C GLY A 539 2.42 7.13 -13.58
N ASP A 540 2.17 7.77 -12.50
CA ASP A 540 1.37 8.97 -12.49
C ASP A 540 2.26 10.15 -12.91
N LEU A 541 2.15 10.51 -14.15
CA LEU A 541 2.90 11.63 -14.74
C LEU A 541 2.63 12.96 -14.05
N GLU A 542 1.50 13.09 -13.38
CA GLU A 542 1.15 14.30 -12.63
C GLU A 542 1.86 14.40 -11.27
N ASN A 543 2.22 13.25 -10.69
CA ASN A 543 2.74 13.19 -9.33
C ASN A 543 4.22 12.87 -9.23
N THR A 544 4.85 12.53 -10.33
CA THR A 544 6.22 12.10 -10.31
C THR A 544 7.00 12.82 -11.40
N ALA A 545 8.11 13.42 -11.02
CA ALA A 545 9.15 13.76 -11.98
C ALA A 545 9.85 12.50 -12.52
N MET A 546 9.28 11.31 -12.32
CA MET A 546 9.87 10.02 -12.65
C MET A 546 9.45 9.53 -14.02
N PRO A 547 10.36 9.04 -14.83
CA PRO A 547 10.00 8.31 -16.04
C PRO A 547 9.05 7.17 -15.68
N VAL A 548 7.93 7.17 -16.37
CA VAL A 548 6.81 6.25 -16.18
C VAL A 548 7.23 4.79 -16.22
N GLU A 549 8.23 4.47 -17.01
CA GLU A 549 8.62 3.12 -17.35
C GLU A 549 9.42 2.40 -16.28
N LEU A 550 10.07 3.13 -15.38
CA LEU A 550 11.03 2.53 -14.45
C LEU A 550 10.40 1.83 -13.25
N TYR A 551 9.17 2.22 -12.86
CA TYR A 551 8.59 1.79 -11.58
C TYR A 551 7.17 1.26 -11.70
N GLN A 552 6.73 0.95 -12.91
CA GLN A 552 5.36 0.49 -13.10
C GLN A 552 5.26 -1.02 -13.07
N ARG A 553 4.25 -1.49 -12.37
CA ARG A 553 3.88 -2.90 -12.38
C ARG A 553 3.37 -3.31 -13.75
N MET A 554 2.57 -2.45 -14.34
CA MET A 554 2.01 -2.54 -15.67
C MET A 554 2.13 -1.16 -16.29
N PRO A 555 2.60 -1.01 -17.53
CA PRO A 555 2.74 0.30 -18.16
C PRO A 555 1.46 1.12 -18.07
N GLN A 556 1.57 2.36 -17.63
CA GLN A 556 0.43 3.25 -17.49
C GLN A 556 0.12 3.95 -18.80
N LEU A 557 -1.16 4.20 -19.03
CA LEU A 557 -1.58 5.06 -20.15
C LEU A 557 -1.46 6.53 -19.71
N PRO A 558 -1.06 7.43 -20.61
CA PRO A 558 -1.23 8.86 -20.41
C PRO A 558 -2.69 9.15 -20.07
N THR A 559 -2.93 10.08 -19.15
CA THR A 559 -4.30 10.48 -18.86
C THR A 559 -4.95 11.13 -20.08
N MET A 560 -6.16 10.70 -20.39
CA MET A 560 -7.00 11.35 -21.41
C MET A 560 -7.65 12.63 -20.86
N ASN A 561 -7.58 12.81 -19.53
CA ASN A 561 -8.09 13.99 -18.87
C ASN A 561 -6.98 15.05 -18.78
N SER A 562 -6.99 15.99 -19.70
CA SER A 562 -6.02 17.10 -19.76
C SER A 562 -6.24 18.17 -18.70
N ASN A 563 -7.25 18.04 -17.85
CA ASN A 563 -7.63 19.08 -16.91
C ASN A 563 -6.75 19.16 -15.66
N GLY A 564 -6.00 18.12 -15.34
CA GLY A 564 -5.23 18.05 -14.12
C GLY A 564 -6.07 18.13 -12.83
N GLN A 565 -7.40 17.96 -12.91
CA GLN A 565 -8.26 18.03 -11.74
C GLN A 565 -7.96 16.90 -10.76
N ARG A 566 -7.78 17.27 -9.51
CA ARG A 566 -7.44 16.34 -8.44
C ARG A 566 -8.04 16.76 -7.12
N ILE A 567 -8.22 15.81 -6.23
CA ILE A 567 -8.71 16.05 -4.86
C ILE A 567 -7.77 15.34 -3.89
N PRO A 568 -7.11 16.05 -2.97
CA PRO A 568 -6.42 15.39 -1.87
C PRO A 568 -7.42 14.59 -1.02
N ARG A 569 -7.07 13.35 -0.68
CA ARG A 569 -8.01 12.41 -0.04
C ARG A 569 -8.66 12.96 1.23
N ILE A 570 -7.92 13.74 2.02
CA ILE A 570 -8.45 14.33 3.24
C ILE A 570 -9.61 15.32 2.98
N PHE A 571 -9.68 15.94 1.80
CA PHE A 571 -10.69 16.95 1.45
C PHE A 571 -11.82 16.41 0.56
N VAL A 572 -11.90 15.11 0.33
CA VAL A 572 -12.94 14.52 -0.54
C VAL A 572 -14.35 14.80 -0.03
N PRO A 573 -14.66 14.69 1.28
CA PRO A 573 -15.98 15.03 1.77
C PRO A 573 -16.39 16.48 1.46
N GLU A 574 -15.53 17.47 1.73
CA GLU A 574 -15.78 18.88 1.45
C GLU A 574 -15.90 19.15 -0.05
N ALA A 575 -15.00 18.55 -0.83
CA ALA A 575 -15.02 18.68 -2.30
C ALA A 575 -16.37 18.24 -2.89
N ILE A 576 -16.99 17.20 -2.34
CA ILE A 576 -18.28 16.68 -2.81
C ILE A 576 -19.45 17.43 -2.16
N ILE A 577 -19.44 17.62 -0.83
CA ILE A 577 -20.54 18.26 -0.10
C ILE A 577 -20.65 19.74 -0.47
N ASP A 578 -19.54 20.46 -0.42
CA ASP A 578 -19.48 21.90 -0.62
C ASP A 578 -19.17 22.29 -2.07
N GLY A 579 -18.84 21.32 -2.90
CA GLY A 579 -18.47 21.52 -4.30
C GLY A 579 -17.14 22.27 -4.51
N LYS A 580 -16.33 22.44 -3.44
CA LYS A 580 -15.04 23.13 -3.50
C LYS A 580 -14.05 22.65 -2.44
N ALA A 581 -12.78 22.73 -2.75
CA ALA A 581 -11.69 22.56 -1.80
C ALA A 581 -10.44 23.27 -2.32
N GLU A 582 -9.61 23.79 -1.43
CA GLU A 582 -8.34 24.43 -1.80
C GLU A 582 -7.26 24.21 -0.73
N GLY A 583 -6.01 24.35 -1.11
CA GLY A 583 -4.89 24.21 -0.19
C GLY A 583 -3.57 23.97 -0.91
N TYR A 584 -2.64 23.36 -0.20
CA TYR A 584 -1.38 22.94 -0.77
C TYR A 584 -1.48 21.46 -1.14
N PRO A 585 -1.23 21.05 -2.40
CA PRO A 585 -1.28 19.66 -2.77
C PRO A 585 -0.06 18.92 -2.25
N TRP A 586 -0.25 17.71 -1.83
CA TRP A 586 0.82 16.75 -1.86
C TRP A 586 0.98 16.24 -3.30
N ILE A 587 2.13 16.51 -3.91
CA ILE A 587 2.44 16.09 -5.28
C ILE A 587 3.77 15.35 -5.30
N GLY A 588 3.93 14.31 -4.55
CA GLY A 588 5.09 13.47 -4.73
C GLY A 588 6.29 13.85 -3.86
N LYS A 589 7.50 14.09 -4.38
CA LYS A 589 8.73 13.67 -3.75
C LYS A 589 9.75 14.76 -3.47
N SER A 590 9.52 15.95 -3.96
CA SER A 590 10.44 17.04 -3.74
C SER A 590 9.84 18.09 -2.81
N ILE A 591 10.71 18.85 -2.16
CA ILE A 591 10.32 19.97 -1.31
C ILE A 591 9.51 20.99 -2.11
N GLU A 592 9.87 21.21 -3.38
CA GLU A 592 9.24 22.17 -4.28
C GLU A 592 7.76 21.83 -4.50
N HIS A 593 7.41 20.57 -4.57
CA HIS A 593 6.02 20.16 -4.74
C HIS A 593 5.12 20.57 -3.59
N GLN A 594 5.67 20.76 -2.39
CA GLN A 594 4.89 21.24 -1.25
C GLN A 594 4.41 22.70 -1.42
N PHE A 595 5.02 23.47 -2.31
CA PHE A 595 4.65 24.87 -2.57
C PHE A 595 3.57 25.03 -3.65
N ALA A 596 3.22 23.99 -4.37
CA ALA A 596 2.15 24.07 -5.37
C ALA A 596 0.78 24.07 -4.66
N ARG A 597 -0.06 25.05 -4.93
CA ARG A 597 -1.44 25.12 -4.41
C ARG A 597 -2.39 24.39 -5.34
N PHE A 598 -3.42 23.80 -4.78
CA PHE A 598 -4.52 23.26 -5.56
C PHE A 598 -5.80 24.06 -5.30
N ALA A 599 -6.66 24.06 -6.30
CA ALA A 599 -8.03 24.51 -6.18
C ALA A 599 -8.94 23.48 -6.88
N TYR A 600 -10.04 23.16 -6.22
CA TYR A 600 -11.07 22.27 -6.74
C TYR A 600 -12.44 22.95 -6.69
N PRO A 601 -13.26 22.92 -7.75
CA PRO A 601 -12.91 22.35 -9.06
C PRO A 601 -11.76 23.10 -9.73
N ALA A 602 -11.02 22.37 -10.60
CA ALA A 602 -10.03 23.03 -11.43
C ALA A 602 -10.72 24.02 -12.41
N PRO A 603 -10.08 25.12 -12.81
CA PRO A 603 -10.68 26.11 -13.69
C PRO A 603 -11.28 25.48 -14.96
N GLY A 604 -12.55 25.75 -15.23
CA GLY A 604 -13.29 25.21 -16.38
C GLY A 604 -13.86 23.80 -16.19
N HIS A 605 -13.75 23.21 -15.00
CA HIS A 605 -14.25 21.86 -14.72
C HIS A 605 -15.42 21.86 -13.76
N ALA A 606 -16.29 20.88 -13.90
CA ALA A 606 -17.38 20.64 -12.97
C ALA A 606 -16.88 19.91 -11.71
N PRO A 607 -17.57 20.08 -10.57
CA PRO A 607 -17.38 19.24 -9.40
C PRO A 607 -17.66 17.77 -9.70
N VAL A 608 -17.03 16.88 -8.93
CA VAL A 608 -17.26 15.43 -8.99
C VAL A 608 -18.71 15.09 -8.59
N ARG A 609 -19.33 14.25 -9.42
CA ARG A 609 -20.70 13.75 -9.26
C ARG A 609 -20.76 12.22 -9.29
N MET A 610 -19.73 11.56 -9.78
CA MET A 610 -19.62 10.11 -9.81
C MET A 610 -18.32 9.67 -9.15
N LEU A 611 -18.42 8.66 -8.28
CA LEU A 611 -17.26 8.06 -7.62
C LEU A 611 -17.13 6.59 -8.01
N TYR A 612 -16.00 6.23 -8.60
CA TYR A 612 -15.57 4.84 -8.77
C TYR A 612 -14.65 4.45 -7.61
N LYS A 613 -15.15 3.65 -6.68
CA LYS A 613 -14.43 3.19 -5.50
C LYS A 613 -13.88 1.78 -5.74
N TYR A 614 -12.60 1.60 -5.50
CA TYR A 614 -11.90 0.33 -5.66
C TYR A 614 -11.37 -0.17 -4.32
N GLY A 615 -11.86 -1.31 -3.87
CA GLY A 615 -11.38 -2.09 -2.72
C GLY A 615 -11.20 -1.33 -1.41
N GLY A 616 -11.09 -2.06 -0.31
CA GLY A 616 -10.83 -1.55 1.02
C GLY A 616 -11.87 -0.56 1.55
N SER A 617 -11.66 -0.04 2.76
CA SER A 617 -12.55 0.96 3.35
C SER A 617 -11.79 2.22 3.74
N ILE A 618 -11.92 3.29 2.95
CA ILE A 618 -11.40 4.63 3.31
C ILE A 618 -12.26 5.22 4.42
N LEU A 619 -13.55 4.99 4.40
CA LEU A 619 -14.49 5.42 5.43
C LEU A 619 -14.02 5.07 6.84
N SER A 620 -13.43 3.88 7.02
CA SER A 620 -12.94 3.42 8.33
C SER A 620 -11.49 3.82 8.61
N THR A 621 -10.73 4.25 7.59
CA THR A 621 -9.30 4.60 7.76
C THR A 621 -9.04 6.10 7.76
N MET A 622 -10.07 6.93 7.49
CA MET A 622 -9.94 8.39 7.45
C MET A 622 -10.66 9.04 8.61
N ASN A 623 -10.18 10.22 8.97
CA ASN A 623 -10.68 10.99 10.11
C ASN A 623 -12.14 11.36 9.99
N ASN A 624 -12.86 11.39 11.13
CA ASN A 624 -14.25 11.73 11.25
C ASN A 624 -15.14 10.97 10.26
N THR A 625 -15.30 9.67 10.50
CA THR A 625 -16.09 8.75 9.66
C THR A 625 -17.48 9.30 9.33
N ASN A 626 -18.15 10.00 10.27
CA ASN A 626 -19.47 10.57 10.04
C ASN A 626 -19.48 11.62 8.91
N ARG A 627 -18.38 12.33 8.70
CA ARG A 627 -18.20 13.27 7.57
C ARG A 627 -18.22 12.53 6.22
N TRP A 628 -17.58 11.37 6.15
CA TRP A 628 -17.58 10.51 4.97
C TRP A 628 -18.95 9.91 4.68
N VAL A 629 -19.69 9.52 5.73
CA VAL A 629 -21.09 9.05 5.57
C VAL A 629 -21.97 10.15 4.98
N ARG A 630 -21.87 11.39 5.48
CA ARG A 630 -22.61 12.53 4.91
C ARG A 630 -22.26 12.78 3.45
N MET A 631 -21.00 12.63 3.06
CA MET A 631 -20.55 12.72 1.66
C MET A 631 -21.24 11.67 0.79
N TYR A 632 -21.22 10.40 1.21
CA TYR A 632 -21.89 9.34 0.46
C TYR A 632 -23.41 9.56 0.32
N GLN A 633 -24.04 10.16 1.31
CA GLN A 633 -25.48 10.45 1.32
C GLN A 633 -25.83 11.80 0.66
N SER A 634 -24.86 12.55 0.17
CA SER A 634 -25.09 13.84 -0.49
C SER A 634 -25.73 13.68 -1.86
N ALA A 635 -26.68 14.55 -2.17
CA ALA A 635 -27.32 14.65 -3.49
C ALA A 635 -26.32 15.09 -4.58
N ASN A 636 -25.21 15.74 -4.20
CA ASN A 636 -24.14 16.13 -5.14
C ASN A 636 -23.39 14.92 -5.71
N LEU A 637 -23.42 13.78 -5.00
CA LEU A 637 -22.83 12.52 -5.46
C LEU A 637 -23.92 11.66 -6.11
N GLU A 638 -24.07 11.78 -7.41
CA GLU A 638 -25.16 11.17 -8.16
C GLU A 638 -25.04 9.66 -8.33
N PHE A 639 -23.80 9.14 -8.41
CA PHE A 639 -23.57 7.72 -8.64
C PHE A 639 -22.29 7.21 -7.96
N VAL A 640 -22.40 6.06 -7.30
CA VAL A 640 -21.28 5.39 -6.63
C VAL A 640 -21.18 3.95 -7.10
N VAL A 641 -20.03 3.60 -7.67
CA VAL A 641 -19.66 2.21 -7.99
C VAL A 641 -18.62 1.73 -6.98
N ASN A 642 -18.78 0.52 -6.46
CA ASN A 642 -17.78 -0.13 -5.63
C ASN A 642 -17.36 -1.47 -6.24
N GLN A 643 -16.07 -1.61 -6.57
CA GLN A 643 -15.46 -2.86 -7.00
C GLN A 643 -14.66 -3.42 -5.82
N SER A 644 -15.13 -4.49 -5.22
CA SER A 644 -14.55 -5.03 -4.00
C SER A 644 -14.65 -6.56 -3.93
N ILE A 645 -13.89 -7.13 -2.99
CA ILE A 645 -13.89 -8.58 -2.70
C ILE A 645 -14.91 -8.90 -1.60
N TRP A 646 -15.04 -8.00 -0.61
CA TRP A 646 -15.87 -8.20 0.58
C TRP A 646 -16.92 -7.11 0.72
N PHE A 647 -18.05 -7.47 1.29
CA PHE A 647 -19.13 -6.54 1.63
C PHE A 647 -18.84 -5.84 2.96
N GLU A 648 -17.94 -4.91 2.93
CA GLU A 648 -17.50 -4.15 4.10
C GLU A 648 -17.51 -2.65 3.85
N GLY A 649 -17.51 -1.87 4.93
CA GLY A 649 -17.32 -0.42 4.89
C GLY A 649 -18.07 0.26 3.75
N GLU A 650 -17.32 0.82 2.83
CA GLU A 650 -17.85 1.64 1.72
C GLU A 650 -18.67 0.86 0.68
N ALA A 651 -18.51 -0.46 0.57
CA ALA A 651 -19.34 -1.25 -0.33
C ALA A 651 -20.84 -1.11 0.01
N LYS A 652 -21.13 -0.89 1.28
CA LYS A 652 -22.51 -0.67 1.78
C LYS A 652 -23.11 0.68 1.39
N PHE A 653 -22.32 1.59 0.83
CA PHE A 653 -22.74 2.90 0.35
C PHE A 653 -22.77 3.03 -1.18
N ALA A 654 -22.54 1.94 -1.91
CA ALA A 654 -22.57 1.96 -3.36
C ALA A 654 -23.98 1.86 -3.94
N ASP A 655 -24.18 2.37 -5.16
CA ASP A 655 -25.40 2.14 -5.95
C ASP A 655 -25.26 0.86 -6.78
N VAL A 656 -24.03 0.56 -7.25
CA VAL A 656 -23.68 -0.68 -7.96
C VAL A 656 -22.42 -1.28 -7.35
N ILE A 657 -22.45 -2.59 -7.11
CA ILE A 657 -21.31 -3.35 -6.57
C ILE A 657 -20.84 -4.36 -7.61
N LEU A 658 -19.52 -4.36 -7.85
CA LEU A 658 -18.86 -5.29 -8.79
C LEU A 658 -17.96 -6.24 -7.99
N PRO A 659 -18.25 -7.56 -7.97
CA PRO A 659 -17.50 -8.53 -7.19
C PRO A 659 -16.16 -8.87 -7.84
N ALA A 660 -15.05 -8.62 -7.11
CA ALA A 660 -13.70 -8.92 -7.57
C ALA A 660 -13.15 -10.24 -7.00
N CYS A 661 -12.24 -10.87 -7.72
CA CYS A 661 -11.47 -12.03 -7.29
C CYS A 661 -10.43 -11.69 -6.24
N THR A 662 -10.13 -12.62 -5.35
CA THR A 662 -8.89 -12.59 -4.56
C THR A 662 -7.68 -12.93 -5.45
N ASN A 663 -6.46 -12.74 -4.92
CA ASN A 663 -5.22 -13.16 -5.61
C ASN A 663 -5.22 -14.65 -5.96
N PHE A 664 -5.94 -15.48 -5.20
CA PHE A 664 -5.91 -16.93 -5.32
C PHE A 664 -6.82 -17.45 -6.43
N GLU A 665 -7.64 -16.58 -7.01
CA GLU A 665 -8.65 -16.86 -8.04
C GLU A 665 -8.27 -16.31 -9.41
N ARG A 666 -7.13 -15.60 -9.53
CA ARG A 666 -6.67 -14.94 -10.76
C ARG A 666 -5.17 -15.11 -10.99
N THR A 667 -4.73 -14.84 -12.20
CA THR A 667 -3.30 -14.90 -12.57
C THR A 667 -2.64 -13.54 -12.38
N ASP A 668 -1.45 -13.55 -11.76
CA ASP A 668 -0.64 -12.34 -11.65
C ASP A 668 0.85 -12.71 -11.48
N ILE A 669 1.70 -11.70 -11.39
CA ILE A 669 3.10 -11.80 -11.01
C ILE A 669 3.41 -10.71 -10.02
N SER A 670 4.21 -11.01 -9.01
CA SER A 670 4.54 -10.02 -7.99
C SER A 670 5.95 -10.21 -7.46
N GLU A 671 6.43 -9.18 -6.83
CA GLU A 671 7.72 -9.15 -6.15
C GLU A 671 7.51 -8.99 -4.65
N TRP A 672 8.18 -9.81 -3.86
CA TRP A 672 8.35 -9.60 -2.45
C TRP A 672 9.67 -8.90 -2.22
N ALA A 673 9.58 -7.60 -2.15
CA ALA A 673 10.67 -6.67 -1.94
C ALA A 673 10.09 -5.41 -1.28
N GLY A 674 10.89 -4.58 -0.72
CA GLY A 674 10.42 -3.32 -0.17
C GLY A 674 9.86 -2.40 -1.25
N LEU A 675 10.66 -2.15 -2.26
CA LEU A 675 10.33 -1.28 -3.39
C LEU A 675 10.77 -1.93 -4.69
N GLY A 676 9.96 -1.83 -5.71
CA GLY A 676 10.24 -2.39 -7.02
C GLY A 676 11.37 -1.69 -7.79
N GLY A 677 11.55 -2.12 -9.01
CA GLY A 677 12.59 -1.64 -9.91
C GLY A 677 13.94 -2.29 -9.69
N TYR A 678 15.01 -1.56 -9.88
CA TYR A 678 16.33 -2.00 -9.46
C TYR A 678 16.40 -1.96 -7.93
N GLY A 679 16.84 -3.03 -7.31
CA GLY A 679 16.98 -3.09 -5.86
C GLY A 679 18.14 -2.26 -5.31
N HIS A 680 18.51 -1.18 -6.00
CA HIS A 680 19.56 -0.28 -5.56
C HIS A 680 19.06 0.58 -4.43
N HIS A 681 19.87 0.75 -3.44
CA HIS A 681 19.76 1.69 -2.35
C HIS A 681 18.47 1.67 -1.51
N GLY A 682 18.57 2.09 -0.34
CA GLY A 682 17.51 2.59 0.48
C GLY A 682 16.64 1.54 1.12
N GLN A 683 15.44 1.44 0.73
CA GLN A 683 14.38 0.85 1.54
C GLN A 683 14.22 -0.67 1.34
N GLN A 684 15.33 -1.37 1.19
CA GLN A 684 15.32 -2.82 1.09
C GLN A 684 15.06 -3.45 2.45
N GLN A 685 13.95 -4.11 2.57
CA GLN A 685 13.51 -4.76 3.81
C GLN A 685 13.94 -6.21 3.91
N LEU A 686 14.55 -6.71 2.86
CA LEU A 686 14.53 -8.10 2.50
C LEU A 686 15.44 -8.97 3.36
N ASN A 687 14.87 -10.06 3.82
CA ASN A 687 15.64 -11.27 4.07
C ASN A 687 16.00 -11.95 2.76
N HIS A 688 15.03 -12.05 1.85
CA HIS A 688 15.19 -12.57 0.49
C HIS A 688 14.33 -11.77 -0.48
N ARG A 689 14.83 -11.47 -1.66
CA ARG A 689 14.05 -10.88 -2.75
C ARG A 689 13.42 -12.01 -3.56
N VAL A 690 12.11 -12.10 -3.56
CA VAL A 690 11.37 -13.22 -4.16
C VAL A 690 10.39 -12.71 -5.20
N ILE A 691 10.49 -13.22 -6.43
CA ILE A 691 9.52 -13.00 -7.49
C ILE A 691 8.56 -14.19 -7.50
N VAL A 692 7.26 -13.93 -7.46
CA VAL A 692 6.23 -14.95 -7.37
C VAL A 692 5.30 -14.90 -8.57
N PHE A 693 5.12 -16.04 -9.22
CA PHE A 693 4.00 -16.25 -10.14
C PHE A 693 2.77 -16.57 -9.31
N GLN A 694 1.81 -15.66 -9.29
CA GLN A 694 0.54 -15.85 -8.59
C GLN A 694 -0.38 -16.69 -9.47
N ALA A 695 -0.37 -17.99 -9.23
CA ALA A 695 -1.23 -18.92 -9.97
C ALA A 695 -2.68 -18.85 -9.48
N PRO A 696 -3.68 -18.94 -10.35
CA PRO A 696 -5.06 -19.17 -9.94
C PRO A 696 -5.14 -20.57 -9.28
N ALA A 697 -5.16 -20.58 -7.96
CA ALA A 697 -5.14 -21.81 -7.16
C ALA A 697 -6.52 -22.47 -7.10
N ILE A 698 -7.56 -21.64 -7.16
CA ILE A 698 -8.97 -22.08 -7.19
C ILE A 698 -9.74 -21.32 -8.28
N GLU A 699 -10.87 -21.86 -8.67
CA GLU A 699 -11.83 -21.15 -9.54
C GLU A 699 -12.43 -19.94 -8.79
N PRO A 700 -12.80 -18.87 -9.51
CA PRO A 700 -13.51 -17.73 -8.93
C PRO A 700 -14.75 -18.16 -8.16
N LEU A 701 -14.92 -17.64 -6.95
CA LEU A 701 -16.12 -17.92 -6.16
C LEU A 701 -17.32 -17.14 -6.70
N GLY A 702 -18.45 -17.82 -6.87
CA GLY A 702 -19.65 -17.22 -7.45
C GLY A 702 -19.41 -16.74 -8.88
N GLU A 703 -19.79 -15.51 -9.15
CA GLU A 703 -19.57 -14.81 -10.43
C GLU A 703 -18.47 -13.76 -10.35
N SER A 704 -17.64 -13.78 -9.29
CA SER A 704 -16.54 -12.82 -9.16
C SER A 704 -15.59 -12.89 -10.36
N LYS A 705 -15.01 -11.75 -10.73
CA LYS A 705 -14.10 -11.62 -11.88
C LYS A 705 -12.80 -10.94 -11.45
N SER A 706 -11.74 -11.17 -12.22
CA SER A 706 -10.50 -10.44 -12.00
C SER A 706 -10.67 -8.94 -12.27
N ASP A 707 -9.89 -8.13 -11.60
CA ASP A 707 -9.92 -6.67 -11.77
C ASP A 707 -9.65 -6.28 -13.22
N PHE A 708 -8.66 -6.92 -13.86
CA PHE A 708 -8.35 -6.70 -15.26
C PHE A 708 -9.54 -7.01 -16.18
N TRP A 709 -10.23 -8.13 -15.95
CA TRP A 709 -11.41 -8.50 -16.72
C TRP A 709 -12.53 -7.46 -16.56
N ILE A 710 -12.81 -7.03 -15.33
CA ILE A 710 -13.85 -6.03 -15.04
C ILE A 710 -13.57 -4.73 -15.80
N PHE A 711 -12.35 -4.21 -15.70
CA PHE A 711 -12.00 -2.97 -16.39
C PHE A 711 -12.02 -3.11 -17.91
N ASN A 712 -11.58 -4.26 -18.44
CA ASN A 712 -11.64 -4.51 -19.88
C ASN A 712 -13.08 -4.56 -20.39
N GLU A 713 -13.98 -5.22 -19.66
CA GLU A 713 -15.40 -5.28 -20.02
C GLU A 713 -16.06 -3.88 -19.95
N LEU A 714 -15.73 -3.08 -18.96
CA LEU A 714 -16.19 -1.69 -18.89
C LEU A 714 -15.64 -0.84 -20.06
N CYS A 715 -14.43 -1.11 -20.51
CA CYS A 715 -13.81 -0.40 -21.63
C CYS A 715 -14.48 -0.72 -22.99
N LYS A 716 -15.09 -1.90 -23.17
CA LYS A 716 -15.72 -2.29 -24.45
C LYS A 716 -16.83 -1.33 -24.88
N PRO A 717 -17.89 -1.07 -24.08
CA PRO A 717 -18.94 -0.13 -24.46
C PRO A 717 -18.48 1.32 -24.56
N LEU A 718 -17.32 1.64 -23.96
CA LEU A 718 -16.70 2.97 -24.02
C LEU A 718 -15.80 3.15 -25.27
N GLY A 719 -15.59 2.10 -26.08
CA GLY A 719 -14.67 2.13 -27.21
C GLY A 719 -13.18 2.14 -26.83
N LEU A 720 -12.85 1.76 -25.57
CA LEU A 720 -11.49 1.89 -25.00
C LEU A 720 -10.80 0.53 -24.78
N ALA A 721 -11.43 -0.59 -25.19
CA ALA A 721 -10.92 -1.92 -24.84
C ALA A 721 -9.51 -2.18 -25.40
N ASN A 722 -9.25 -1.86 -26.65
CA ASN A 722 -7.92 -2.04 -27.24
C ASN A 722 -6.90 -1.09 -26.63
N TYR A 723 -7.29 0.12 -26.30
CA TYR A 723 -6.42 1.09 -25.63
C TYR A 723 -6.06 0.62 -24.21
N PHE A 724 -7.01 0.06 -23.47
CA PHE A 724 -6.78 -0.46 -22.12
C PHE A 724 -5.95 -1.74 -22.13
N SER A 725 -6.39 -2.76 -22.87
CA SER A 725 -5.81 -4.12 -22.79
C SER A 725 -4.67 -4.35 -23.79
N GLU A 726 -4.47 -3.47 -24.78
CA GLU A 726 -3.63 -3.69 -25.96
C GLU A 726 -3.94 -5.03 -26.65
N GLY A 727 -5.18 -5.46 -26.51
CA GLY A 727 -5.65 -6.70 -27.08
C GLY A 727 -5.09 -7.99 -26.44
N VAL A 728 -4.48 -7.94 -25.26
CA VAL A 728 -3.93 -9.12 -24.57
C VAL A 728 -4.65 -9.37 -23.24
N ASN A 729 -4.59 -10.60 -22.77
CA ASN A 729 -5.18 -11.04 -21.51
C ASN A 729 -4.18 -10.97 -20.34
N GLU A 730 -4.61 -11.33 -19.14
CA GLU A 730 -3.81 -11.26 -17.92
C GLU A 730 -2.52 -12.08 -17.98
N ILE A 731 -2.57 -13.33 -18.42
CA ILE A 731 -1.37 -14.17 -18.48
C ILE A 731 -0.35 -13.66 -19.50
N ASP A 732 -0.82 -13.01 -20.56
CA ASP A 732 0.07 -12.38 -21.54
C ASP A 732 0.72 -11.11 -20.96
N TRP A 733 -0.01 -10.32 -20.18
CA TRP A 733 0.59 -9.21 -19.41
C TRP A 733 1.62 -9.71 -18.40
N VAL A 734 1.31 -10.77 -17.65
CA VAL A 734 2.27 -11.40 -16.73
C VAL A 734 3.52 -11.89 -17.48
N LYS A 735 3.34 -12.47 -18.66
CA LYS A 735 4.47 -12.91 -19.49
C LYS A 735 5.30 -11.74 -20.03
N ARG A 736 4.65 -10.63 -20.40
CA ARG A 736 5.37 -9.40 -20.81
C ARG A 736 6.22 -8.85 -19.66
N ILE A 737 5.68 -8.79 -18.45
CA ILE A 737 6.42 -8.36 -17.26
C ILE A 737 7.60 -9.31 -16.99
N PHE A 738 7.38 -10.62 -17.07
CA PHE A 738 8.46 -11.61 -16.97
C PHE A 738 9.56 -11.35 -18.00
N LEU A 739 9.20 -11.15 -19.26
CA LEU A 739 10.17 -10.92 -20.34
C LEU A 739 10.89 -9.57 -20.24
N ALA A 740 10.25 -8.56 -19.68
CA ALA A 740 10.84 -7.23 -19.47
C ALA A 740 11.80 -7.19 -18.26
N SER A 741 11.75 -8.20 -17.40
CA SER A 741 12.62 -8.32 -16.22
C SER A 741 13.91 -9.07 -16.53
N ASP A 742 14.78 -9.15 -15.53
CA ASP A 742 15.99 -10.00 -15.61
C ASP A 742 15.72 -11.50 -15.45
N LEU A 743 14.48 -11.90 -15.12
CA LEU A 743 14.11 -13.31 -14.94
C LEU A 743 14.54 -14.24 -16.08
N PRO A 744 14.38 -13.87 -17.37
CA PRO A 744 14.80 -14.74 -18.48
C PRO A 744 16.29 -15.11 -18.48
N LYS A 745 17.15 -14.32 -17.84
CA LYS A 745 18.57 -14.61 -17.68
C LYS A 745 18.84 -15.79 -16.74
N TYR A 746 17.91 -16.07 -15.82
CA TYR A 746 18.09 -17.04 -14.73
C TYR A 746 17.13 -18.23 -14.83
N ILE A 747 15.91 -18.03 -15.31
CA ILE A 747 14.88 -19.07 -15.34
C ILE A 747 14.01 -18.96 -16.60
N SER A 748 13.72 -20.10 -17.25
CA SER A 748 12.79 -20.09 -18.38
C SER A 748 11.35 -19.88 -17.90
N TRP A 749 10.50 -19.26 -18.73
CA TRP A 749 9.08 -19.05 -18.47
C TRP A 749 8.37 -20.33 -18.00
N LYS A 750 8.57 -21.46 -18.72
CA LYS A 750 7.97 -22.74 -18.36
C LYS A 750 8.41 -23.25 -16.98
N LYS A 751 9.69 -23.09 -16.64
CA LYS A 751 10.22 -23.47 -15.31
C LYS A 751 9.68 -22.57 -14.22
N PHE A 752 9.58 -21.26 -14.49
CA PHE A 752 9.01 -20.28 -13.56
C PHE A 752 7.54 -20.58 -13.24
N LEU A 753 6.70 -20.83 -14.26
CA LEU A 753 5.30 -21.23 -14.07
C LEU A 753 5.15 -22.53 -13.25
N LYS A 754 6.03 -23.51 -13.49
CA LYS A 754 6.00 -24.79 -12.78
C LYS A 754 6.42 -24.64 -11.32
N ARG A 755 7.50 -23.89 -11.07
CA ARG A 755 8.04 -23.66 -9.73
C ARG A 755 7.20 -22.71 -8.92
N GLY A 756 6.65 -21.67 -9.56
CA GLY A 756 5.81 -20.64 -8.99
C GLY A 756 6.57 -19.49 -8.32
N TYR A 757 7.91 -19.58 -8.16
CA TYR A 757 8.70 -18.49 -7.60
C TYR A 757 10.16 -18.54 -8.07
N PHE A 758 10.85 -17.42 -7.91
CA PHE A 758 12.27 -17.25 -8.12
C PHE A 758 12.86 -16.39 -7.01
N VAL A 759 13.94 -16.84 -6.39
CA VAL A 759 14.70 -16.08 -5.39
C VAL A 759 15.85 -15.40 -6.10
N VAL A 760 15.87 -14.07 -6.05
CA VAL A 760 16.96 -13.29 -6.62
C VAL A 760 18.24 -13.56 -5.79
N PRO A 761 19.34 -13.99 -6.41
CA PRO A 761 20.58 -14.24 -5.69
C PRO A 761 21.09 -12.95 -5.03
N ALA A 762 21.51 -13.03 -3.78
CA ALA A 762 22.23 -11.92 -3.16
C ALA A 762 23.56 -11.70 -3.90
N GLU A 763 23.90 -10.43 -4.11
CA GLU A 763 25.15 -10.05 -4.75
C GLU A 763 26.37 -10.35 -3.87
N LYS A 764 27.53 -10.45 -4.51
CA LYS A 764 28.80 -10.64 -3.80
C LYS A 764 29.21 -9.37 -3.04
N GLU A 765 30.07 -9.51 -2.07
CA GLU A 765 30.53 -8.41 -1.17
C GLU A 765 30.93 -7.11 -1.86
N LYS A 766 31.43 -7.15 -3.08
CA LYS A 766 31.80 -5.95 -3.85
C LYS A 766 30.63 -5.02 -4.19
N LEU A 767 29.40 -5.50 -4.09
CA LEU A 767 28.18 -4.72 -4.30
C LEU A 767 27.46 -4.44 -2.97
N ARG A 768 28.21 -4.38 -1.88
CA ARG A 768 27.69 -4.05 -0.58
C ARG A 768 27.22 -2.60 -0.56
N ALA A 769 26.00 -2.38 -0.12
CA ALA A 769 25.46 -1.04 0.02
C ALA A 769 26.26 -0.23 1.05
N PRO A 770 26.58 1.04 0.78
CA PRO A 770 27.18 1.91 1.78
C PRO A 770 26.21 2.10 2.96
N VAL A 771 26.77 2.35 4.15
CA VAL A 771 25.94 2.67 5.33
C VAL A 771 25.32 4.07 5.17
N SER A 772 24.03 4.20 5.47
CA SER A 772 23.28 5.45 5.38
C SER A 772 24.00 6.61 6.06
N PHE A 773 24.02 7.76 5.40
CA PHE A 773 24.70 8.99 5.83
C PHE A 773 26.21 8.87 6.12
N ARG A 774 26.82 7.70 5.99
CA ARG A 774 28.26 7.53 6.18
C ARG A 774 29.04 8.33 5.13
N TRP A 775 28.56 8.32 3.89
CA TRP A 775 29.11 9.12 2.80
C TRP A 775 29.11 10.62 3.12
N PHE A 776 28.05 11.11 3.75
CA PHE A 776 27.90 12.51 4.14
C PHE A 776 28.87 12.87 5.27
N TYR A 777 28.90 12.07 6.33
CA TYR A 777 29.83 12.25 7.45
C TYR A 777 31.31 12.22 6.99
N GLU A 778 31.66 11.29 6.11
CA GLU A 778 33.05 11.14 5.62
C GLU A 778 33.35 12.04 4.41
N ASN A 779 32.44 12.90 3.97
CA ASN A 779 32.58 13.73 2.77
C ASN A 779 32.93 12.94 1.48
N ARG A 780 32.48 11.70 1.38
CA ARG A 780 32.70 10.80 0.23
C ARG A 780 31.68 11.04 -0.86
N LYS A 781 31.86 12.09 -1.65
CA LYS A 781 30.92 12.56 -2.67
C LYS A 781 30.58 11.53 -3.75
N LYS A 782 31.49 10.62 -4.06
CA LYS A 782 31.29 9.52 -5.03
C LYS A 782 30.35 8.42 -4.54
N ASP A 783 30.10 8.35 -3.24
CA ASP A 783 29.26 7.35 -2.61
C ASP A 783 27.84 7.89 -2.30
N VAL A 784 27.50 9.08 -2.83
CA VAL A 784 26.15 9.67 -2.69
C VAL A 784 25.14 8.74 -3.35
N PRO A 785 24.09 8.37 -2.64
CA PRO A 785 23.03 7.56 -3.25
C PRO A 785 22.37 8.32 -4.40
N GLU A 786 22.14 7.66 -5.50
CA GLU A 786 21.37 8.24 -6.60
C GLU A 786 19.96 8.57 -6.13
N ALA A 787 19.61 9.84 -6.23
CA ALA A 787 18.22 10.23 -6.17
C ALA A 787 17.51 9.67 -7.40
N GLN A 788 16.53 8.83 -7.22
CA GLN A 788 15.82 8.20 -8.33
C GLN A 788 14.52 8.92 -8.65
N PRO A 789 14.30 9.17 -9.92
CA PRO A 789 15.25 9.26 -11.03
C PRO A 789 16.01 10.57 -10.93
N LEU A 790 17.23 10.55 -11.38
CA LEU A 790 17.96 11.79 -11.60
C LEU A 790 17.31 12.54 -12.78
N PRO A 791 16.89 13.79 -12.63
CA PRO A 791 16.57 14.65 -13.77
C PRO A 791 17.78 14.71 -14.70
N SER A 792 17.53 14.76 -15.99
CA SER A 792 18.61 14.80 -16.99
C SER A 792 19.50 16.02 -16.91
N ASP A 793 19.10 17.04 -16.17
CA ASP A 793 19.79 18.29 -15.94
C ASP A 793 20.48 18.40 -14.57
N TYR A 794 20.55 17.31 -13.81
CA TYR A 794 21.33 17.30 -12.57
C TYR A 794 22.81 17.55 -12.83
N THR A 795 23.33 18.57 -12.15
CA THR A 795 24.78 18.79 -12.10
C THR A 795 25.42 17.92 -11.02
N GLU A 796 26.70 17.58 -11.21
CA GLU A 796 27.46 16.89 -10.16
C GLU A 796 27.43 17.63 -8.81
N GLU A 797 27.28 18.95 -8.81
CA GLU A 797 27.26 19.77 -7.62
C GLU A 797 26.01 19.51 -6.76
N PHE A 798 24.86 19.26 -7.36
CA PHE A 798 23.65 18.88 -6.64
C PHE A 798 23.81 17.52 -5.94
N LEU A 799 24.58 16.60 -6.53
CA LEU A 799 24.86 15.29 -5.95
C LEU A 799 25.94 15.31 -4.85
N ARG A 800 26.57 16.44 -4.61
CA ARG A 800 27.69 16.56 -3.66
C ARG A 800 27.29 16.82 -2.22
N GLY A 801 26.00 16.96 -1.93
CA GLY A 801 25.47 17.27 -0.62
C GLY A 801 24.08 16.68 -0.41
N LEU A 802 23.48 17.02 0.73
CA LEU A 802 22.07 16.73 0.98
C LEU A 802 21.19 17.60 0.06
N GLN A 803 20.00 17.14 -0.25
CA GLN A 803 19.02 17.85 -1.08
C GLN A 803 18.31 18.98 -0.30
N THR A 804 19.07 19.76 0.45
CA THR A 804 18.66 20.96 1.15
C THR A 804 19.18 22.19 0.40
N GLN A 805 18.75 23.38 0.77
CA GLN A 805 19.26 24.61 0.13
C GLN A 805 20.75 24.83 0.38
N SER A 806 21.26 24.38 1.53
CA SER A 806 22.66 24.51 1.92
C SER A 806 23.55 23.33 1.52
N GLY A 807 22.97 22.22 1.05
CA GLY A 807 23.68 20.95 0.89
C GLY A 807 24.08 20.28 2.21
N LYS A 808 23.66 20.82 3.34
CA LYS A 808 23.95 20.37 4.71
C LYS A 808 22.66 20.07 5.48
N LEU A 809 22.79 19.54 6.69
CA LEU A 809 21.68 19.45 7.62
C LEU A 809 21.28 20.86 8.09
N GLU A 810 20.00 21.18 8.04
CA GLU A 810 19.51 22.52 8.39
C GLU A 810 18.74 22.51 9.71
N PHE A 811 19.23 23.19 10.76
CA PHE A 811 18.46 23.43 11.98
C PHE A 811 17.46 24.58 11.80
N GLU A 812 17.79 25.57 10.98
CA GLU A 812 16.86 26.58 10.48
C GLU A 812 16.58 26.30 8.99
N CYS A 813 15.39 25.81 8.71
CA CYS A 813 14.96 25.44 7.35
C CYS A 813 14.41 26.67 6.62
N ASN A 814 15.24 27.34 5.81
CA ASN A 814 14.81 28.53 5.08
C ASN A 814 13.66 28.24 4.08
N SER A 815 13.58 27.03 3.56
CA SER A 815 12.48 26.57 2.70
C SER A 815 11.10 26.72 3.37
N LEU A 816 11.00 26.59 4.70
CA LEU A 816 9.74 26.74 5.43
C LEU A 816 9.26 28.19 5.57
N LYS A 817 10.17 29.17 5.44
CA LYS A 817 9.79 30.60 5.47
C LYS A 817 8.77 30.96 4.39
N ARG A 818 8.80 30.26 3.25
CA ARG A 818 7.91 30.51 2.10
C ARG A 818 6.43 30.25 2.40
N PHE A 819 6.10 29.39 3.37
CA PHE A 819 4.71 29.10 3.72
C PHE A 819 4.09 30.17 4.62
N ASN A 820 4.90 30.95 5.33
CA ASN A 820 4.43 31.91 6.34
C ASN A 820 3.41 31.27 7.31
N ASP A 821 3.76 30.09 7.82
CA ASP A 821 2.91 29.26 8.67
C ASP A 821 3.50 29.21 10.09
N ALA A 822 2.86 29.85 11.04
CA ALA A 822 3.29 29.88 12.43
C ALA A 822 3.34 28.48 13.06
N GLU A 823 2.45 27.58 12.63
CA GLU A 823 2.41 26.18 13.10
C GLU A 823 3.54 25.32 12.48
N ARG A 824 4.25 25.85 11.47
CA ARG A 824 5.38 25.19 10.81
C ARG A 824 6.57 26.16 10.62
N PRO A 825 7.12 26.71 11.73
CA PRO A 825 8.17 27.72 11.67
C PRO A 825 9.50 27.14 11.14
N PRO A 826 10.44 28.02 10.69
CA PRO A 826 11.75 27.59 10.16
C PRO A 826 12.59 26.74 11.14
N ILE A 827 12.58 27.07 12.43
CA ILE A 827 13.21 26.25 13.48
C ILE A 827 12.17 25.36 14.15
N VAL A 828 12.60 24.25 14.73
CA VAL A 828 11.70 23.39 15.52
C VAL A 828 11.28 24.13 16.79
N LYS A 829 9.97 24.21 17.01
CA LYS A 829 9.39 24.80 18.24
C LYS A 829 8.45 23.80 18.90
N TYR A 830 8.30 23.90 20.22
CA TYR A 830 7.27 23.21 20.95
C TYR A 830 6.04 24.11 21.06
N GLU A 831 4.93 23.56 20.65
CA GLU A 831 3.62 24.15 20.87
C GLU A 831 2.70 23.09 21.44
N PRO A 832 1.89 23.41 22.46
CA PRO A 832 0.88 22.50 22.97
C PRO A 832 -0.07 22.03 21.86
N SER A 833 -0.48 20.80 21.95
CA SER A 833 -1.48 20.25 21.02
C SER A 833 -2.81 21.00 21.17
N TRP A 834 -3.47 21.28 20.04
CA TRP A 834 -4.80 21.91 20.04
C TRP A 834 -5.93 20.92 20.45
N GLU A 835 -5.63 19.65 20.70
CA GLU A 835 -6.50 18.64 21.31
C GLU A 835 -5.64 17.72 22.21
N GLY A 836 -5.24 18.23 23.36
CA GLY A 836 -4.36 17.56 24.31
C GLY A 836 -4.66 17.94 25.74
N ALA A 837 -3.82 17.49 26.68
CA ALA A 837 -4.00 17.72 28.13
C ALA A 837 -3.99 19.21 28.54
N GLN A 838 -3.48 20.10 27.67
CA GLN A 838 -3.42 21.55 27.91
C GLN A 838 -4.66 22.32 27.42
N CYS A 839 -5.68 21.63 26.85
CA CYS A 839 -6.82 22.26 26.19
C CYS A 839 -7.99 22.62 27.11
N GLY A 840 -7.73 23.02 28.34
CA GLY A 840 -8.67 23.62 29.28
C GLY A 840 -10.07 22.96 29.31
N GLU A 841 -11.10 23.65 28.84
CA GLU A 841 -12.49 23.18 28.86
C GLU A 841 -12.71 21.88 28.04
N LEU A 842 -12.04 21.72 26.91
CA LEU A 842 -12.14 20.51 26.08
C LEU A 842 -11.59 19.31 26.83
N PHE A 843 -10.42 19.44 27.49
CA PHE A 843 -9.85 18.39 28.32
C PHE A 843 -10.71 18.09 29.54
N ALA A 844 -11.37 19.09 30.16
CA ALA A 844 -12.29 18.88 31.27
C ALA A 844 -13.49 18.02 30.87
N ARG A 845 -14.01 18.18 29.64
CA ARG A 845 -15.11 17.34 29.12
C ARG A 845 -14.64 15.95 28.68
N TYR A 846 -13.47 15.84 28.09
CA TYR A 846 -12.91 14.61 27.52
C TYR A 846 -11.51 14.35 28.08
N PRO A 847 -11.41 13.82 29.32
CA PRO A 847 -10.18 13.81 30.09
C PRO A 847 -9.20 12.69 29.73
N LEU A 848 -9.52 11.89 28.72
CA LEU A 848 -8.66 10.80 28.28
C LEU A 848 -8.06 11.10 26.89
N GLN A 849 -6.74 10.97 26.82
CA GLN A 849 -6.03 11.10 25.53
C GLN A 849 -6.03 9.73 24.83
N LEU A 850 -6.81 9.61 23.77
CA LEU A 850 -6.89 8.41 22.95
C LEU A 850 -5.71 8.33 21.98
N LEU A 851 -5.05 7.19 21.93
CA LEU A 851 -4.06 6.80 20.93
C LEU A 851 -4.67 5.77 19.97
N THR A 852 -4.48 5.96 18.67
CA THR A 852 -5.03 5.07 17.62
C THR A 852 -3.95 4.61 16.65
N PRO A 853 -2.98 3.78 17.09
CA PRO A 853 -2.00 3.18 16.18
C PRO A 853 -2.60 2.05 15.36
N HIS A 854 -1.85 1.58 14.35
CA HIS A 854 -2.21 0.40 13.56
C HIS A 854 -2.28 -0.88 14.41
N SER A 855 -3.22 -1.75 14.05
CA SER A 855 -3.37 -3.07 14.64
C SER A 855 -2.22 -4.00 14.23
N LYS A 856 -1.78 -4.85 15.15
CA LYS A 856 -0.84 -5.93 14.88
C LYS A 856 -1.43 -7.02 13.98
N TYR A 857 -2.73 -7.20 14.00
CA TYR A 857 -3.43 -8.33 13.39
C TYR A 857 -4.18 -7.99 12.11
N SER A 858 -4.14 -6.74 11.69
CA SER A 858 -4.70 -6.29 10.42
C SER A 858 -3.69 -5.44 9.64
N PHE A 859 -3.91 -5.35 8.35
CA PHE A 859 -3.20 -4.43 7.49
C PHE A 859 -4.24 -3.46 6.90
N HIS A 860 -4.33 -2.27 7.49
CA HIS A 860 -5.49 -1.39 7.33
C HIS A 860 -6.77 -2.16 7.66
N THR A 861 -7.78 -2.16 6.79
CA THR A 861 -9.01 -2.94 6.98
C THR A 861 -8.89 -4.42 6.60
N GLN A 862 -7.73 -4.87 6.13
CA GLN A 862 -7.51 -6.28 5.78
C GLN A 862 -7.17 -7.12 7.00
N GLY A 863 -7.72 -8.32 7.05
CA GLY A 863 -7.53 -9.25 8.17
C GLY A 863 -8.46 -8.99 9.35
N ASP A 864 -9.07 -7.83 9.45
CA ASP A 864 -10.11 -7.56 10.44
C ASP A 864 -11.50 -7.87 9.90
N GLY A 865 -12.40 -8.32 10.75
CA GLY A 865 -13.69 -8.81 10.32
C GLY A 865 -13.56 -10.11 9.49
N LYS A 866 -14.44 -10.34 8.57
CA LYS A 866 -14.38 -11.40 7.55
C LYS A 866 -14.35 -12.83 8.11
N ASP A 867 -14.90 -13.04 9.29
CA ASP A 867 -14.95 -14.35 9.97
C ASP A 867 -13.58 -15.01 10.15
N SER A 868 -12.56 -14.18 10.38
CA SER A 868 -11.17 -14.60 10.57
C SER A 868 -10.93 -15.14 11.97
N PHE A 869 -10.08 -16.16 12.11
CA PHE A 869 -9.65 -16.66 13.44
C PHE A 869 -8.91 -15.60 14.27
N LEU A 870 -8.38 -14.56 13.64
CA LEU A 870 -7.75 -13.43 14.35
C LEU A 870 -8.74 -12.66 15.22
N LEU A 871 -10.05 -12.75 14.97
CA LEU A 871 -11.08 -12.15 15.81
C LEU A 871 -11.14 -12.75 17.22
N ASN A 872 -10.63 -13.99 17.40
CA ASN A 872 -10.57 -14.66 18.71
C ASN A 872 -9.33 -14.27 19.52
N ILE A 873 -8.47 -13.39 19.00
CA ILE A 873 -7.31 -12.89 19.75
C ILE A 873 -7.76 -11.70 20.60
N GLU A 874 -7.67 -11.83 21.93
CA GLU A 874 -8.09 -10.80 22.87
C GLU A 874 -7.43 -9.43 22.60
N ASP A 875 -6.18 -9.45 22.14
CA ASP A 875 -5.44 -8.22 21.76
C ASP A 875 -5.93 -7.59 20.45
N HIS A 876 -6.92 -8.19 19.80
CA HIS A 876 -7.56 -7.70 18.57
C HIS A 876 -9.04 -7.40 18.80
N ARG A 877 -9.85 -8.43 19.09
CA ARG A 877 -11.28 -8.29 19.39
C ARG A 877 -11.70 -9.19 20.55
N VAL A 878 -12.78 -8.83 21.22
CA VAL A 878 -13.38 -9.59 22.28
C VAL A 878 -14.84 -9.88 21.93
N LYS A 879 -15.26 -11.15 22.08
CA LYS A 879 -16.64 -11.56 21.84
C LYS A 879 -17.48 -11.38 23.11
N VAL A 880 -18.49 -10.49 23.00
CA VAL A 880 -19.49 -10.25 24.04
C VAL A 880 -20.86 -10.44 23.41
N ASP A 881 -21.74 -11.25 24.02
CA ASP A 881 -23.12 -11.52 23.54
C ASP A 881 -23.19 -11.88 22.05
N GLY A 882 -22.24 -12.69 21.60
CA GLY A 882 -22.19 -13.16 20.22
C GLY A 882 -21.55 -12.21 19.20
N TYR A 883 -21.24 -10.96 19.56
CA TYR A 883 -20.62 -9.96 18.69
C TYR A 883 -19.15 -9.73 19.04
N TYR A 884 -18.28 -9.48 18.03
CA TYR A 884 -16.84 -9.21 18.21
C TYR A 884 -16.58 -7.71 18.27
N TYR A 885 -16.41 -7.19 19.48
CA TYR A 885 -16.09 -5.79 19.73
C TYR A 885 -14.61 -5.49 19.60
N TRP A 886 -14.29 -4.31 19.07
CA TRP A 886 -12.95 -3.75 19.08
C TRP A 886 -12.49 -3.51 20.52
N ILE A 887 -11.20 -3.61 20.81
CA ILE A 887 -10.69 -3.42 22.17
C ILE A 887 -10.36 -1.95 22.45
N MET A 888 -10.53 -1.57 23.73
CA MET A 888 -10.10 -0.30 24.28
C MET A 888 -9.27 -0.55 25.52
N ARG A 889 -7.96 -0.31 25.45
CA ARG A 889 -7.07 -0.34 26.59
C ARG A 889 -7.14 0.99 27.32
N MET A 890 -7.12 0.90 28.66
CA MET A 890 -7.06 2.08 29.53
C MET A 890 -6.26 1.74 30.78
N ASN A 891 -5.74 2.78 31.46
CA ASN A 891 -5.04 2.56 32.72
C ASN A 891 -5.96 1.83 33.72
N ALA A 892 -5.42 0.85 34.47
CA ALA A 892 -6.22 0.02 35.38
C ALA A 892 -6.84 0.82 36.52
N ASP A 893 -6.16 1.85 37.02
CA ASP A 893 -6.68 2.70 38.09
C ASP A 893 -7.80 3.63 37.56
N ASP A 894 -7.63 4.17 36.36
CA ASP A 894 -8.68 4.96 35.68
C ASP A 894 -9.92 4.10 35.39
N ALA A 895 -9.75 2.84 35.01
CA ALA A 895 -10.83 1.89 34.81
C ALA A 895 -11.60 1.63 36.13
N LYS A 896 -10.84 1.34 37.20
CA LYS A 896 -11.40 1.10 38.55
C LYS A 896 -12.21 2.30 39.06
N GLU A 897 -11.70 3.52 38.91
CA GLU A 897 -12.41 4.75 39.28
C GLU A 897 -13.71 4.95 38.52
N ARG A 898 -13.83 4.42 37.31
CA ARG A 898 -15.04 4.46 36.46
C ARG A 898 -15.93 3.24 36.62
N GLY A 899 -15.58 2.29 37.49
CA GLY A 899 -16.30 1.04 37.69
C GLY A 899 -16.24 0.09 36.46
N ILE A 900 -15.20 0.22 35.64
CA ILE A 900 -15.01 -0.56 34.40
C ILE A 900 -14.12 -1.77 34.69
N GLY A 901 -14.67 -2.96 34.45
CA GLY A 901 -13.97 -4.23 34.50
C GLY A 901 -13.39 -4.67 33.18
N LYS A 902 -12.69 -5.79 33.19
CA LYS A 902 -12.14 -6.42 31.98
C LYS A 902 -13.28 -6.97 31.12
N HIS A 903 -13.28 -6.64 29.84
CA HIS A 903 -14.26 -7.00 28.83
C HIS A 903 -15.64 -6.35 28.98
N ASP A 904 -15.82 -5.45 29.95
CA ASP A 904 -17.03 -4.63 29.96
C ASP A 904 -17.13 -3.84 28.67
N LEU A 905 -18.35 -3.72 28.16
CA LEU A 905 -18.59 -2.83 27.03
C LEU A 905 -18.55 -1.38 27.49
N VAL A 906 -17.81 -0.58 26.79
CA VAL A 906 -17.64 0.85 27.05
C VAL A 906 -18.00 1.68 25.85
N LYS A 907 -18.62 2.82 26.10
CA LYS A 907 -18.84 3.88 25.12
C LYS A 907 -17.67 4.84 25.16
N VAL A 908 -16.96 4.93 24.06
CA VAL A 908 -15.86 5.89 23.82
C VAL A 908 -16.40 7.00 22.94
N PHE A 909 -16.35 8.26 23.40
CA PHE A 909 -17.03 9.34 22.68
C PHE A 909 -16.39 10.72 22.86
N ASN A 910 -16.70 11.60 21.92
CA ASN A 910 -16.47 13.04 21.96
C ASN A 910 -17.52 13.76 21.09
N ASP A 911 -17.32 15.06 20.80
CA ASP A 911 -18.28 15.85 19.99
C ASP A 911 -18.48 15.31 18.56
N ARG A 912 -17.57 14.47 18.02
CA ARG A 912 -17.66 13.88 16.68
C ARG A 912 -18.56 12.64 16.63
N GLY A 913 -18.77 11.97 17.76
CA GLY A 913 -19.62 10.79 17.85
C GLY A 913 -19.20 9.81 18.93
N ALA A 914 -19.63 8.55 18.80
CA ALA A 914 -19.41 7.52 19.79
C ALA A 914 -19.15 6.13 19.16
N VAL A 915 -18.31 5.34 19.83
CA VAL A 915 -17.95 3.98 19.43
C VAL A 915 -18.04 3.05 20.65
N ILE A 916 -18.57 1.84 20.47
CA ILE A 916 -18.59 0.81 21.51
C ILE A 916 -17.37 -0.08 21.34
N CYS A 917 -16.64 -0.29 22.44
CA CYS A 917 -15.48 -1.17 22.53
C CYS A 917 -15.56 -2.10 23.75
N ALA A 918 -14.75 -3.16 23.77
CA ALA A 918 -14.56 -3.99 24.95
C ALA A 918 -13.32 -3.50 25.72
N ALA A 919 -13.47 -3.24 27.02
CA ALA A 919 -12.43 -2.67 27.84
C ALA A 919 -11.32 -3.69 28.18
N LEU A 920 -10.07 -3.26 28.12
CA LEU A 920 -8.88 -3.99 28.60
C LEU A 920 -8.08 -3.12 29.57
N PRO A 921 -8.43 -3.09 30.86
CA PRO A 921 -7.64 -2.39 31.87
C PRO A 921 -6.22 -2.92 31.95
N THR A 922 -5.21 -2.03 32.01
CA THR A 922 -3.79 -2.41 32.00
C THR A 922 -2.91 -1.38 32.72
N GLN A 923 -1.80 -1.84 33.32
CA GLN A 923 -0.75 -0.96 33.84
C GLN A 923 0.31 -0.56 32.80
N ARG A 924 0.11 -0.92 31.53
CA ARG A 924 1.00 -0.58 30.42
C ARG A 924 0.73 0.81 29.82
N LEU A 925 -0.20 1.55 30.38
CA LEU A 925 -0.55 2.92 30.04
C LEU A 925 -0.49 3.81 31.29
N PRO A 926 0.01 5.04 31.20
CA PRO A 926 -0.14 6.01 32.29
C PRO A 926 -1.62 6.41 32.46
N ARG A 927 -1.93 6.99 33.61
CA ARG A 927 -3.27 7.55 33.87
C ARG A 927 -3.59 8.65 32.86
N GLY A 928 -4.86 8.79 32.51
CA GLY A 928 -5.35 9.75 31.54
C GLY A 928 -5.11 9.36 30.08
N VAL A 929 -4.60 8.15 29.78
CA VAL A 929 -4.36 7.66 28.42
C VAL A 929 -5.19 6.43 28.12
N ALA A 930 -5.83 6.44 26.95
CA ALA A 930 -6.52 5.29 26.36
C ALA A 930 -5.84 4.89 25.04
N HIS A 931 -5.96 3.64 24.66
CA HIS A 931 -5.35 3.09 23.47
C HIS A 931 -6.30 2.09 22.81
N GLY A 932 -6.66 2.38 21.55
CA GLY A 932 -7.37 1.47 20.67
C GLY A 932 -6.70 1.46 19.32
N TYR A 933 -6.93 0.42 18.51
CA TYR A 933 -6.38 0.39 17.18
C TYR A 933 -7.26 1.17 16.19
N GLU A 934 -6.65 1.79 15.18
CA GLU A 934 -7.37 2.33 14.04
C GLU A 934 -7.76 1.24 13.02
N SER A 935 -8.46 1.62 11.94
CA SER A 935 -8.66 0.78 10.77
C SER A 935 -9.51 -0.48 10.99
N SER A 936 -10.54 -0.41 11.84
CA SER A 936 -11.58 -1.44 11.85
C SER A 936 -12.19 -1.58 10.44
N ALA A 937 -12.31 -2.82 9.95
CA ALA A 937 -13.01 -3.10 8.69
C ALA A 937 -14.52 -2.93 8.81
N ILE A 938 -15.02 -2.92 10.05
CA ILE A 938 -16.44 -2.90 10.34
C ILE A 938 -16.86 -1.48 10.77
N TYR A 939 -17.73 -0.87 9.99
CA TYR A 939 -18.56 0.25 10.41
C TYR A 939 -19.99 -0.27 10.56
N ASP A 940 -20.50 -0.29 11.77
CA ASP A 940 -21.78 -0.90 12.13
C ASP A 940 -22.60 0.01 13.04
N PRO A 941 -23.21 1.07 12.49
CA PRO A 941 -24.01 2.01 13.25
C PRO A 941 -25.28 1.35 13.80
N MET A 942 -25.58 1.61 15.05
CA MET A 942 -26.73 1.01 15.77
C MET A 942 -28.09 1.63 15.42
N GLY A 943 -28.08 2.65 14.62
CA GLY A 943 -29.23 3.37 14.10
C GLY A 943 -28.92 4.03 12.76
N GLU A 944 -29.29 5.29 12.58
CA GLU A 944 -29.02 5.99 11.32
C GLU A 944 -27.50 6.19 11.10
N PRO A 945 -26.95 5.74 9.94
CA PRO A 945 -25.56 5.94 9.62
C PRO A 945 -25.17 7.43 9.65
N GLY A 946 -24.00 7.72 10.23
CA GLY A 946 -23.50 9.09 10.37
C GLY A 946 -24.04 9.88 11.59
N LYS A 947 -24.99 9.31 12.36
CA LYS A 947 -25.62 9.97 13.52
C LYS A 947 -25.66 9.10 14.76
N SER A 948 -25.61 7.78 14.62
CA SER A 948 -25.75 6.84 15.72
C SER A 948 -24.40 6.32 16.22
N VAL A 949 -24.41 5.67 17.38
CA VAL A 949 -23.25 5.01 17.96
C VAL A 949 -22.81 3.87 17.04
N ASP A 950 -21.51 3.77 16.77
CA ASP A 950 -20.91 2.66 16.04
C ASP A 950 -20.49 1.54 17.01
N ARG A 951 -20.91 0.31 16.75
CA ARG A 951 -20.43 -0.87 17.49
C ARG A 951 -19.33 -1.64 16.74
N GLY A 952 -19.02 -1.26 15.51
CA GLY A 952 -18.02 -1.90 14.67
C GLY A 952 -16.57 -1.66 15.11
N GLY A 953 -16.33 -0.61 15.91
CA GLY A 953 -15.02 -0.25 16.40
C GLY A 953 -14.28 0.77 15.53
N CYS A 954 -15.00 1.59 14.77
CA CYS A 954 -14.43 2.58 13.86
C CYS A 954 -13.91 3.81 14.64
N LEU A 955 -12.77 3.67 15.34
CA LEU A 955 -12.22 4.74 16.20
C LEU A 955 -11.82 6.01 15.44
N ASN A 956 -11.59 5.94 14.13
CA ASN A 956 -11.36 7.12 13.32
C ASN A 956 -12.58 8.07 13.26
N LEU A 957 -13.76 7.60 13.64
CA LEU A 957 -14.93 8.45 13.89
C LEU A 957 -14.65 9.55 14.92
N LEU A 958 -13.79 9.26 15.91
CA LEU A 958 -13.44 10.15 17.02
C LEU A 958 -12.25 11.07 16.72
N THR A 959 -11.57 10.89 15.58
CA THR A 959 -10.37 11.68 15.24
C THR A 959 -10.74 12.94 14.44
N PRO A 960 -9.97 14.03 14.62
CA PRO A 960 -10.31 15.32 13.99
C PRO A 960 -9.99 15.34 12.49
N GLU A 961 -10.82 16.04 11.72
CA GLU A 961 -10.62 16.31 10.31
C GLU A 961 -9.56 17.38 10.02
N ARG A 962 -9.15 18.13 11.01
CA ARG A 962 -8.13 19.17 10.90
C ARG A 962 -6.78 18.58 10.51
N THR A 963 -6.09 19.23 9.56
CA THR A 963 -4.70 18.93 9.24
C THR A 963 -3.76 19.33 10.37
N GLN A 964 -2.54 18.77 10.41
CA GLN A 964 -1.55 19.12 11.44
C GLN A 964 -1.20 20.62 11.40
N THR A 965 -1.07 21.17 10.20
CA THR A 965 -0.94 22.63 10.01
C THR A 965 -1.73 23.09 8.78
N LYS A 966 -2.05 24.38 8.71
CA LYS A 966 -2.80 24.96 7.58
C LYS A 966 -2.08 24.88 6.23
N SER A 967 -0.77 24.72 6.23
CA SER A 967 0.04 24.63 4.99
C SER A 967 0.36 23.21 4.57
N THR A 968 -0.36 22.22 5.11
CA THR A 968 -0.13 20.79 4.82
C THR A 968 -1.45 20.04 4.62
N HIS A 969 -1.37 18.86 3.97
CA HIS A 969 -2.47 17.90 3.94
C HIS A 969 -2.24 16.74 4.91
N SER A 970 -1.41 16.96 5.92
CA SER A 970 -1.08 15.95 6.92
C SER A 970 -2.25 15.65 7.84
N LEU A 971 -2.53 14.37 8.05
CA LEU A 971 -3.54 13.93 9.01
C LEU A 971 -3.03 14.04 10.44
N ALA A 972 -3.89 14.43 11.35
CA ALA A 972 -3.67 14.34 12.80
C ALA A 972 -4.48 13.17 13.38
N GLY A 973 -4.32 11.98 12.77
CA GLY A 973 -5.21 10.83 13.03
C GLY A 973 -4.81 9.93 14.19
N ALA A 974 -3.65 10.14 14.82
CA ALA A 974 -3.14 9.21 15.84
C ALA A 974 -3.52 9.57 17.29
N ASN A 975 -4.23 10.67 17.51
CA ASN A 975 -4.69 11.08 18.84
C ASN A 975 -5.97 11.92 18.77
N SER A 976 -6.75 11.84 19.85
CA SER A 976 -7.90 12.71 20.12
C SER A 976 -8.22 12.72 21.61
N LEU A 977 -9.04 13.66 22.07
CA LEU A 977 -9.60 13.64 23.42
C LEU A 977 -10.94 12.92 23.41
N VAL A 978 -11.15 12.07 24.41
CA VAL A 978 -12.37 11.27 24.58
C VAL A 978 -12.81 11.15 26.03
N GLN A 979 -14.07 10.83 26.23
CA GLN A 979 -14.60 10.28 27.48
C GLN A 979 -14.89 8.79 27.27
N ILE A 980 -14.74 7.99 28.33
CA ILE A 980 -15.05 6.56 28.35
C ILE A 980 -15.94 6.30 29.56
N GLU A 981 -17.09 5.68 29.31
CA GLU A 981 -18.06 5.26 30.34
C GLU A 981 -18.59 3.86 30.06
N LEU A 982 -19.14 3.20 31.08
CA LEU A 982 -19.80 1.90 30.89
C LEU A 982 -20.93 2.06 29.87
N TRP A 983 -21.04 1.12 28.95
CA TRP A 983 -22.18 1.03 28.06
C TRP A 983 -23.36 0.38 28.78
N ASP A 984 -24.43 1.13 28.96
CA ASP A 984 -25.66 0.69 29.65
C ASP A 984 -26.74 0.20 28.67
N GLY A 985 -26.46 0.30 27.37
CA GLY A 985 -27.37 -0.15 26.32
C GLY A 985 -27.46 -1.70 26.28
N ARG A 986 -28.68 -2.21 26.02
CA ARG A 986 -28.86 -3.65 25.82
C ARG A 986 -28.39 -4.06 24.44
N THR A 987 -27.31 -4.83 24.35
CA THR A 987 -26.72 -5.30 23.08
C THR A 987 -27.61 -6.30 22.35
N GLU A 988 -28.42 -7.07 23.08
CA GLU A 988 -29.34 -8.11 22.54
C GLU A 988 -30.44 -7.58 21.60
N HIS A 989 -30.77 -6.31 21.70
CA HIS A 989 -31.81 -5.67 20.90
C HIS A 989 -31.28 -4.66 19.89
N LEU A 990 -29.95 -4.55 19.73
CA LEU A 990 -29.35 -3.61 18.81
C LEU A 990 -29.30 -4.21 17.41
N SER A 991 -30.18 -3.74 16.52
CA SER A 991 -30.11 -4.04 15.11
C SER A 991 -29.16 -3.07 14.43
N SER A 992 -28.11 -3.62 13.80
CA SER A 992 -27.31 -2.84 12.85
C SER A 992 -28.20 -2.28 11.73
N ALA A 993 -27.93 -1.05 11.29
CA ALA A 993 -28.57 -0.49 10.10
C ALA A 993 -28.40 -1.37 8.84
N PHE A 994 -27.41 -2.27 8.85
CA PHE A 994 -27.10 -3.20 7.76
C PHE A 994 -27.66 -4.62 7.97
N ALA A 995 -28.25 -4.93 9.12
CA ALA A 995 -28.66 -6.29 9.49
C ALA A 995 -29.74 -6.89 8.57
N ALA A 996 -30.57 -6.05 7.98
CA ALA A 996 -31.70 -6.46 7.13
C ALA A 996 -31.38 -6.51 5.63
N MET A 997 -30.13 -6.39 5.22
CA MET A 997 -29.78 -6.40 3.80
C MET A 997 -29.95 -7.81 3.21
N GLU A 998 -30.75 -7.91 2.15
CA GLU A 998 -31.01 -9.19 1.44
C GLU A 998 -29.73 -9.89 0.94
N GLN A 999 -28.72 -9.10 0.60
CA GLN A 999 -27.43 -9.61 0.17
C GLN A 999 -26.78 -10.53 1.20
N ASP A 1000 -26.76 -10.18 2.47
CA ASP A 1000 -26.12 -10.98 3.52
C ASP A 1000 -26.74 -12.39 3.57
N LYS A 1001 -28.05 -12.48 3.38
CA LYS A 1001 -28.77 -13.77 3.33
C LYS A 1001 -28.39 -14.57 2.10
N GLU A 1002 -28.29 -13.94 0.95
CA GLU A 1002 -27.97 -14.61 -0.31
C GLU A 1002 -26.52 -15.11 -0.33
N ILE A 1003 -25.56 -14.31 0.14
CA ILE A 1003 -24.17 -14.71 0.25
C ILE A 1003 -24.03 -15.90 1.19
N LYS A 1004 -24.60 -15.83 2.41
CA LYS A 1004 -24.56 -16.92 3.38
C LYS A 1004 -25.19 -18.21 2.84
N ARG A 1005 -26.32 -18.09 2.15
CA ARG A 1005 -26.96 -19.23 1.49
C ARG A 1005 -26.05 -19.85 0.43
N THR A 1006 -25.48 -19.05 -0.46
CA THR A 1006 -24.63 -19.50 -1.54
C THR A 1006 -23.34 -20.15 -1.03
N LEU A 1007 -22.70 -19.57 -0.01
CA LEU A 1007 -21.52 -20.17 0.60
C LEU A 1007 -21.83 -21.50 1.31
N LYS A 1008 -22.99 -21.60 1.93
CA LYS A 1008 -23.47 -22.84 2.54
C LYS A 1008 -23.76 -23.93 1.49
N GLU A 1009 -24.47 -23.58 0.41
CA GLU A 1009 -24.78 -24.50 -0.71
C GLU A 1009 -23.49 -24.96 -1.41
N ALA A 1010 -22.48 -24.08 -1.52
CA ALA A 1010 -21.17 -24.43 -2.05
C ALA A 1010 -20.30 -25.24 -1.07
N HIS A 1011 -20.80 -25.60 0.11
CA HIS A 1011 -20.04 -26.25 1.19
C HIS A 1011 -18.76 -25.53 1.59
N LEU A 1012 -18.74 -24.21 1.47
CA LEU A 1012 -17.60 -23.36 1.82
C LEU A 1012 -17.65 -22.91 3.28
N LEU A 1013 -18.83 -22.94 3.90
CA LEU A 1013 -18.98 -22.75 5.33
C LEU A 1013 -18.90 -24.10 6.06
N PRO A 1014 -18.32 -24.16 7.27
CA PRO A 1014 -18.35 -25.37 8.06
C PRO A 1014 -19.79 -25.81 8.33
N ALA A 1015 -20.05 -27.10 8.26
CA ALA A 1015 -21.30 -27.64 8.77
C ALA A 1015 -21.38 -27.28 10.26
N LYS A 1016 -22.52 -26.74 10.69
CA LYS A 1016 -22.73 -26.43 12.12
C LYS A 1016 -22.63 -27.68 12.96
#